data_91a201a1788ce8c89a1abf9c0b2e6cbc
#
_entry.id   91a201a1788ce8c89a1abf9c0b2e6cbc
#
_cell.length_a   1.000
_cell.length_b   1.000
_cell.length_c   1.000
_cell.angle_alpha   90.00
_cell.angle_beta   90.00
_cell.angle_gamma   90.00
#
_symmetry.space_group_name_H-M   'P 1'
#
loop_
_entity.id
_entity.type
_entity.pdbx_description
1 polymer ?
#
loop_
_entity_poly.entity_id
_entity_poly.type
_entity_poly.pdbx_seq_one_letter_code
_entity_poly.pdbx_strand_id
1 'polypeptide(L)'
;MRPKRSIVDRVVPSEPSPARTVVRLRVLGVLVAVLFSLMFVRLWYLQVLGTKGFVEAVTQNQVREVEVPAPRGLIVDRNGNVMVGNQVTEDITLSRVSAQQHPEVVGQLATLLGITPEQIEADLSNTQYSLYEPVPVLENAPIADVLYIGEHAAQFPGVSATADTTRTYPMGQTGVQMLGYLGGITSDELSAHKSQGYQLGDLYGQDGLEKQYESDLRGTPGTKRVEVDAQGEVVGSLGQTQPKSGADLVTNIDGGLEQTLQQQLDSEIASLPGSSGGGAAVALDPQTGAVLALVSSPTYDPTLWEPFMTSAHYAQLTSPSSHHPLTDRVIDGLYIPGSTFKLATATAALNDGLITPGFLYDDTGQYTIPGCKTNGSGCATYTDNEGEIGGEVNVTKALTISSDIFFYKLGVTFWDDYKANGQYGETPIQDAANALGYGDVTGIDLPGETHDARVDSPQEDAKLHAENPVAYPNSGWFTGNNLELAFGQGATVITPIEQAVAYATFANGGTRYTPEIAAGLVDPVTHRVVQRFAPKVAGHVSYSPADYQAMLQGFEDAVQKPDGTAYSAFQGFPLSTFPLAGKTGTATVQEQHQPNSWFVGWGPLPNPQYLIAVVVEGGGYGAQAAAPVVRKGFEYLIAHPETQTQLAAPASTQSAAAVCRPSVPSVSSVPSVTTATASMTQTGRGSVTATAPCTAAGTAAAGFSQRASRARSATSGLRATADATTDRPRTVTARGP
;
A
#
# COMPACT_ATOMS: atom_id res chain seq x y z
N MET A 1 74.92 95.86 15.85
CA MET A 1 73.94 95.56 14.81
C MET A 1 72.57 95.34 15.45
N ARG A 2 71.51 95.88 14.96
CA ARG A 2 70.21 96.16 15.63
C ARG A 2 69.45 94.87 15.99
N PRO A 3 68.75 94.81 17.18
CA PRO A 3 67.87 93.74 17.49
C PRO A 3 66.44 93.99 16.92
N LYS A 4 65.80 92.91 16.43
CA LYS A 4 64.36 92.94 16.00
C LYS A 4 63.45 92.73 17.18
N ARG A 5 62.53 93.75 17.35
CA ARG A 5 61.44 93.72 18.30
C ARG A 5 60.37 92.69 17.85
N SER A 6 59.96 91.82 18.72
CA SER A 6 58.77 90.95 18.56
C SER A 6 57.61 91.69 19.25
N ILE A 7 56.56 91.95 18.45
CA ILE A 7 55.25 92.46 18.96
C ILE A 7 54.40 91.22 19.29
N VAL A 8 54.10 91.08 20.54
CA VAL A 8 53.10 90.10 21.01
C VAL A 8 51.80 90.87 21.18
N ASP A 9 50.88 90.73 20.20
CA ASP A 9 49.51 91.25 20.35
C ASP A 9 48.74 90.36 21.34
N ARG A 10 48.46 90.91 22.50
CA ARG A 10 47.48 90.34 23.44
C ARG A 10 46.07 90.53 22.85
N VAL A 11 45.44 89.52 22.36
CA VAL A 11 43.99 89.47 22.08
C VAL A 11 43.30 89.39 23.45
N VAL A 12 42.67 90.49 23.83
CA VAL A 12 41.79 90.57 25.02
C VAL A 12 40.46 89.89 24.59
N PRO A 13 39.97 88.86 25.29
CA PRO A 13 38.66 88.33 24.99
C PRO A 13 37.59 89.37 25.34
N SER A 14 36.82 89.80 24.35
CA SER A 14 35.69 90.69 24.60
C SER A 14 34.63 89.92 25.41
N GLU A 15 34.26 90.37 26.55
CA GLU A 15 33.15 89.84 27.34
C GLU A 15 31.87 89.82 26.51
N PRO A 16 31.14 88.68 26.47
CA PRO A 16 29.90 88.59 25.72
C PRO A 16 28.87 89.54 26.36
N SER A 17 28.36 90.49 25.61
CA SER A 17 27.32 91.38 26.08
C SER A 17 26.13 90.64 26.64
N PRO A 18 25.58 90.98 27.82
CA PRO A 18 24.48 90.22 28.48
C PRO A 18 23.24 90.02 27.57
N ALA A 19 23.02 90.90 26.62
CA ALA A 19 21.93 90.78 25.61
C ALA A 19 22.10 89.62 24.66
N ARG A 20 23.32 89.24 24.22
CA ARG A 20 23.58 88.09 23.35
C ARG A 20 23.45 86.74 24.10
N THR A 21 23.78 86.69 25.36
CA THR A 21 23.63 85.51 26.22
C THR A 21 22.17 85.23 26.51
N VAL A 22 21.37 86.24 26.77
CA VAL A 22 19.90 86.09 26.96
C VAL A 22 19.20 85.62 25.67
N VAL A 23 19.62 86.13 24.49
CA VAL A 23 19.08 85.68 23.20
C VAL A 23 19.46 84.22 22.94
N ARG A 24 20.70 83.77 23.17
CA ARG A 24 21.14 82.38 23.01
C ARG A 24 20.39 81.43 23.97
N LEU A 25 20.18 81.83 25.23
CA LEU A 25 19.39 81.12 26.19
C LEU A 25 17.90 80.95 25.76
N ARG A 26 17.32 82.04 25.20
CA ARG A 26 15.94 82.02 24.68
C ARG A 26 15.84 81.10 23.45
N VAL A 27 16.80 81.16 22.50
CA VAL A 27 16.86 80.30 21.34
C VAL A 27 17.03 78.82 21.77
N LEU A 28 17.92 78.53 22.72
CA LEU A 28 18.10 77.21 23.27
C LEU A 28 16.82 76.71 23.98
N GLY A 29 16.19 77.59 24.77
CA GLY A 29 14.90 77.28 25.43
C GLY A 29 13.77 76.93 24.42
N VAL A 30 13.67 77.72 23.32
CA VAL A 30 12.71 77.43 22.25
C VAL A 30 13.04 76.15 21.55
N LEU A 31 14.30 75.83 21.27
CA LEU A 31 14.73 74.57 20.60
C LEU A 31 14.41 73.37 21.49
N VAL A 32 14.68 73.46 22.80
CA VAL A 32 14.33 72.44 23.78
C VAL A 32 12.82 72.28 23.87
N ALA A 33 12.05 73.38 23.92
CA ALA A 33 10.58 73.32 23.95
C ALA A 33 10.01 72.66 22.67
N VAL A 34 10.57 72.97 21.50
CA VAL A 34 10.17 72.33 20.21
C VAL A 34 10.50 70.81 20.22
N LEU A 35 11.68 70.40 20.68
CA LEU A 35 12.04 69.02 20.81
C LEU A 35 11.12 68.27 21.76
N PHE A 36 10.82 68.83 22.94
CA PHE A 36 9.85 68.19 23.85
C PHE A 36 8.44 68.15 23.28
N SER A 37 8.02 69.20 22.57
CA SER A 37 6.71 69.18 21.89
C SER A 37 6.65 68.15 20.82
N LEU A 38 7.69 67.96 20.02
CA LEU A 38 7.77 66.86 19.02
C LEU A 38 7.75 65.46 19.67
N MET A 39 8.50 65.29 20.77
CA MET A 39 8.47 64.05 21.55
C MET A 39 7.09 63.79 22.16
N PHE A 40 6.44 64.82 22.68
CA PHE A 40 5.08 64.73 23.23
C PHE A 40 4.05 64.39 22.17
N VAL A 41 4.11 65.08 21.02
CA VAL A 41 3.21 64.74 19.87
C VAL A 41 3.44 63.32 19.37
N ARG A 42 4.72 62.91 19.30
CA ARG A 42 5.05 61.53 18.91
C ARG A 42 4.55 60.50 19.93
N LEU A 43 4.75 60.79 21.23
CA LEU A 43 4.26 59.94 22.32
C LEU A 43 2.73 59.87 22.32
N TRP A 44 2.06 61.03 22.17
CA TRP A 44 0.60 61.09 22.04
C TRP A 44 0.10 60.33 20.82
N TYR A 45 0.75 60.47 19.66
CA TYR A 45 0.43 59.71 18.45
C TYR A 45 0.53 58.18 18.68
N LEU A 46 1.62 57.71 19.29
CA LEU A 46 1.83 56.30 19.59
C LEU A 46 0.84 55.78 20.63
N GLN A 47 0.50 56.59 21.65
CA GLN A 47 -0.40 56.17 22.73
C GLN A 47 -1.90 56.31 22.42
N VAL A 48 -2.30 57.19 21.53
CA VAL A 48 -3.72 57.49 21.27
C VAL A 48 -4.17 57.03 19.88
N LEU A 49 -3.38 57.31 18.85
CA LEU A 49 -3.76 56.97 17.46
C LEU A 49 -3.15 55.64 16.96
N GLY A 50 -1.95 55.29 17.43
CA GLY A 50 -1.26 54.08 17.07
C GLY A 50 -1.69 52.82 17.86
N THR A 51 -2.40 53.02 19.00
CA THR A 51 -2.69 51.95 19.96
C THR A 51 -3.44 50.79 19.34
N LYS A 52 -4.42 51.03 18.47
CA LYS A 52 -5.18 49.96 17.83
C LYS A 52 -4.30 49.05 16.94
N GLY A 53 -3.44 49.64 16.11
CA GLY A 53 -2.55 48.86 15.26
C GLY A 53 -1.45 48.12 16.03
N PHE A 54 -0.98 48.72 17.16
CA PHE A 54 -0.01 48.03 18.03
C PHE A 54 -0.66 46.93 18.85
N VAL A 55 -1.90 47.10 19.34
CA VAL A 55 -2.65 46.06 20.04
C VAL A 55 -2.97 44.91 19.09
N GLU A 56 -3.41 45.18 17.85
CA GLU A 56 -3.62 44.15 16.83
C GLU A 56 -2.32 43.40 16.48
N ALA A 57 -1.21 44.11 16.30
CA ALA A 57 0.09 43.51 16.02
C ALA A 57 0.61 42.65 17.20
N VAL A 58 0.40 43.11 18.45
CA VAL A 58 0.76 42.36 19.66
C VAL A 58 -0.15 41.12 19.76
N THR A 59 -1.45 41.28 19.56
CA THR A 59 -2.40 40.15 19.60
C THR A 59 -2.10 39.14 18.51
N GLN A 60 -1.77 39.58 17.29
CA GLN A 60 -1.36 38.69 16.20
C GLN A 60 -0.04 37.96 16.47
N ASN A 61 0.89 38.59 17.21
CA ASN A 61 2.14 37.98 17.60
C ASN A 61 2.03 37.02 18.79
N GLN A 62 1.01 37.17 19.62
CA GLN A 62 0.76 36.35 20.81
C GLN A 62 -0.17 35.16 20.55
N VAL A 63 -0.93 35.19 19.45
CA VAL A 63 -1.87 34.09 19.11
C VAL A 63 -1.28 33.24 18.01
N ARG A 64 -1.17 31.95 18.28
CA ARG A 64 -0.79 30.92 17.29
C ARG A 64 -1.97 29.99 17.04
N GLU A 65 -2.10 29.57 15.80
CA GLU A 65 -2.99 28.48 15.41
C GLU A 65 -2.15 27.22 15.30
N VAL A 66 -2.47 26.24 16.13
CA VAL A 66 -1.87 24.91 16.14
C VAL A 66 -2.88 23.97 15.52
N GLU A 67 -2.47 23.22 14.54
CA GLU A 67 -3.31 22.23 13.90
C GLU A 67 -3.57 21.04 14.85
N VAL A 68 -4.80 20.54 14.85
CA VAL A 68 -5.19 19.34 15.58
C VAL A 68 -5.50 18.28 14.52
N PRO A 69 -4.68 17.25 14.36
CA PRO A 69 -4.90 16.22 13.36
C PRO A 69 -6.28 15.61 13.48
N ALA A 70 -6.90 15.28 12.34
CA ALA A 70 -8.15 14.56 12.32
C ALA A 70 -7.87 13.05 12.45
N PRO A 71 -8.71 12.31 13.19
CA PRO A 71 -8.66 10.86 13.12
C PRO A 71 -8.85 10.41 11.66
N ARG A 72 -7.90 9.62 11.16
CA ARG A 72 -7.94 9.10 9.80
C ARG A 72 -9.00 8.02 9.68
N GLY A 73 -9.69 7.91 8.54
CA GLY A 73 -10.68 6.87 8.27
C GLY A 73 -10.08 5.47 8.37
N LEU A 74 -10.87 4.48 8.71
CA LEU A 74 -10.48 3.08 8.73
C LEU A 74 -10.50 2.51 7.30
N ILE A 75 -9.71 1.46 7.06
CA ILE A 75 -9.87 0.60 5.89
C ILE A 75 -10.41 -0.75 6.40
N VAL A 76 -11.56 -1.16 5.90
CA VAL A 76 -12.24 -2.38 6.35
C VAL A 76 -12.52 -3.31 5.17
N ASP A 77 -12.54 -4.61 5.46
CA ASP A 77 -12.93 -5.64 4.50
C ASP A 77 -14.44 -5.59 4.21
N ARG A 78 -14.91 -6.40 3.26
CA ARG A 78 -16.33 -6.51 2.89
C ARG A 78 -17.25 -6.93 4.03
N ASN A 79 -16.70 -7.54 5.08
CA ASN A 79 -17.42 -8.04 6.26
C ASN A 79 -17.41 -7.02 7.41
N GLY A 80 -16.72 -5.88 7.24
CA GLY A 80 -16.54 -4.84 8.24
C GLY A 80 -15.41 -5.10 9.23
N ASN A 81 -14.54 -6.09 8.99
CA ASN A 81 -13.35 -6.30 9.79
C ASN A 81 -12.30 -5.24 9.45
N VAL A 82 -11.63 -4.72 10.46
CA VAL A 82 -10.62 -3.68 10.29
C VAL A 82 -9.34 -4.29 9.70
N MET A 83 -8.95 -3.80 8.53
CA MET A 83 -7.67 -4.13 7.88
C MET A 83 -6.59 -3.11 8.27
N VAL A 84 -6.93 -1.82 8.25
CA VAL A 84 -6.10 -0.73 8.75
C VAL A 84 -6.92 0.11 9.71
N GLY A 85 -6.43 0.20 10.94
CA GLY A 85 -7.10 0.92 12.03
C GLY A 85 -6.26 2.07 12.58
N ASN A 86 -6.74 2.63 13.69
CA ASN A 86 -6.04 3.66 14.45
C ASN A 86 -5.89 3.23 15.90
N GLN A 87 -4.72 3.47 16.47
CA GLN A 87 -4.48 3.37 17.89
C GLN A 87 -4.06 4.73 18.43
N VAL A 88 -4.65 5.14 19.54
CA VAL A 88 -4.19 6.33 20.25
C VAL A 88 -2.95 5.93 21.04
N THR A 89 -1.87 6.64 20.79
CA THR A 89 -0.58 6.52 21.49
C THR A 89 -0.29 7.78 22.27
N GLU A 90 0.63 7.73 23.21
CA GLU A 90 1.13 8.90 23.93
C GLU A 90 2.58 9.11 23.50
N ASP A 91 2.87 10.28 22.96
CA ASP A 91 4.21 10.65 22.53
C ASP A 91 4.83 11.57 23.58
N ILE A 92 6.08 11.31 23.95
CA ILE A 92 6.83 12.20 24.82
C ILE A 92 7.49 13.25 23.93
N THR A 93 7.10 14.51 24.19
CA THR A 93 7.58 15.68 23.46
C THR A 93 8.44 16.57 24.33
N LEU A 94 9.41 17.28 23.73
CA LEU A 94 10.30 18.22 24.39
C LEU A 94 10.31 19.57 23.65
N SER A 95 10.08 20.66 24.41
CA SER A 95 10.19 22.03 23.90
C SER A 95 11.66 22.38 23.59
N ARG A 96 11.95 22.86 22.36
CA ARG A 96 13.29 23.33 21.97
C ARG A 96 13.79 24.45 22.87
N VAL A 97 12.89 25.37 23.26
CA VAL A 97 13.22 26.49 24.14
C VAL A 97 13.61 25.97 25.51
N SER A 98 12.83 25.09 26.10
CA SER A 98 13.12 24.49 27.40
C SER A 98 14.38 23.63 27.37
N ALA A 99 14.66 22.90 26.32
CA ALA A 99 15.90 22.13 26.16
C ALA A 99 17.14 23.01 26.12
N GLN A 100 17.04 24.22 25.53
CA GLN A 100 18.12 25.24 25.55
C GLN A 100 18.32 25.90 26.93
N GLN A 101 17.21 26.12 27.65
CA GLN A 101 17.24 26.73 28.99
C GLN A 101 17.68 25.71 30.06
N HIS A 102 17.33 24.44 29.86
CA HIS A 102 17.56 23.35 30.80
C HIS A 102 18.25 22.17 30.10
N PRO A 103 19.53 22.30 29.71
CA PRO A 103 20.25 21.27 28.95
C PRO A 103 20.39 19.94 29.72
N GLU A 104 20.30 20.01 31.07
CA GLU A 104 20.30 18.82 31.93
C GLU A 104 19.10 17.87 31.68
N VAL A 105 17.98 18.40 31.17
CA VAL A 105 16.76 17.65 30.89
C VAL A 105 17.00 16.61 29.78
N VAL A 106 17.81 16.94 28.77
CA VAL A 106 18.14 16.02 27.68
C VAL A 106 18.80 14.75 28.21
N GLY A 107 19.79 14.88 29.09
CA GLY A 107 20.49 13.72 29.69
C GLY A 107 19.60 12.89 30.65
N GLN A 108 18.72 13.58 31.41
CA GLN A 108 17.78 12.91 32.32
C GLN A 108 16.72 12.14 31.53
N LEU A 109 16.16 12.76 30.49
CA LEU A 109 15.16 12.18 29.62
C LEU A 109 15.74 10.99 28.84
N ALA A 110 16.94 11.13 28.28
CA ALA A 110 17.65 10.06 27.59
C ALA A 110 17.84 8.82 28.52
N THR A 111 18.18 9.06 29.79
CA THR A 111 18.35 7.98 30.77
C THR A 111 17.03 7.29 31.08
N LEU A 112 15.95 8.06 31.24
CA LEU A 112 14.61 7.53 31.54
C LEU A 112 14.08 6.68 30.36
N LEU A 113 14.19 7.22 29.15
CA LEU A 113 13.61 6.61 27.95
C LEU A 113 14.50 5.51 27.33
N GLY A 114 15.73 5.34 27.83
CA GLY A 114 16.68 4.35 27.28
C GLY A 114 17.21 4.68 25.87
N ILE A 115 17.18 5.96 25.49
CA ILE A 115 17.69 6.49 24.23
C ILE A 115 18.97 7.31 24.47
N THR A 116 19.68 7.67 23.40
CA THR A 116 20.90 8.47 23.57
C THR A 116 20.60 9.96 23.55
N PRO A 117 21.40 10.80 24.26
CA PRO A 117 21.25 12.27 24.18
C PRO A 117 21.39 12.79 22.74
N GLU A 118 22.26 12.16 21.93
CA GLU A 118 22.49 12.52 20.54
C GLU A 118 21.24 12.29 19.67
N GLN A 119 20.43 11.29 19.99
CA GLN A 119 19.14 11.09 19.32
C GLN A 119 18.18 12.25 19.63
N ILE A 120 18.01 12.59 20.90
CA ILE A 120 17.16 13.73 21.30
C ILE A 120 17.64 15.03 20.64
N GLU A 121 18.94 15.28 20.56
CA GLU A 121 19.49 16.47 19.91
C GLU A 121 19.24 16.46 18.40
N ALA A 122 19.29 15.30 17.75
CA ALA A 122 18.95 15.13 16.34
C ALA A 122 17.47 15.43 16.09
N ASP A 123 16.56 14.91 16.93
CA ASP A 123 15.13 15.16 16.85
C ASP A 123 14.81 16.65 17.06
N LEU A 124 15.41 17.27 18.06
CA LEU A 124 15.28 18.72 18.30
C LEU A 124 15.80 19.56 17.13
N SER A 125 16.73 19.05 16.34
CA SER A 125 17.29 19.71 15.16
C SER A 125 16.46 19.47 13.89
N ASN A 126 15.48 18.57 13.94
CA ASN A 126 14.66 18.21 12.80
C ASN A 126 13.78 19.39 12.36
N THR A 127 13.96 19.85 11.13
CA THR A 127 13.27 21.01 10.55
C THR A 127 11.87 20.70 10.04
N GLN A 128 11.42 19.45 10.09
CA GLN A 128 10.06 19.06 9.74
C GLN A 128 9.05 19.56 10.77
N TYR A 129 9.45 19.65 12.04
CA TYR A 129 8.59 20.19 13.10
C TYR A 129 8.70 21.71 13.20
N SER A 130 7.58 22.37 13.45
CA SER A 130 7.51 23.81 13.71
C SER A 130 8.48 24.22 14.82
N LEU A 131 9.07 25.42 14.69
CA LEU A 131 9.98 25.97 15.73
C LEU A 131 9.28 26.26 17.06
N TYR A 132 7.96 26.35 17.05
CA TYR A 132 7.13 26.75 18.20
C TYR A 132 6.40 25.57 18.85
N GLU A 133 6.50 24.38 18.26
CA GLU A 133 5.88 23.18 18.80
C GLU A 133 6.91 22.31 19.50
N PRO A 134 6.51 21.63 20.61
CA PRO A 134 7.33 20.59 21.19
C PRO A 134 7.63 19.50 20.17
N VAL A 135 8.83 18.97 20.17
CA VAL A 135 9.27 17.93 19.23
C VAL A 135 9.07 16.56 19.88
N PRO A 136 8.46 15.60 19.21
CA PRO A 136 8.46 14.20 19.67
C PRO A 136 9.89 13.69 19.80
N VAL A 137 10.22 13.12 20.97
CA VAL A 137 11.52 12.50 21.27
C VAL A 137 11.36 11.01 21.54
N LEU A 138 10.16 10.57 21.84
CA LEU A 138 9.77 9.17 21.88
C LEU A 138 8.30 9.07 21.52
N GLU A 139 8.02 8.42 20.40
CA GLU A 139 6.67 8.12 19.95
C GLU A 139 6.21 6.78 20.54
N ASN A 140 4.88 6.60 20.70
CA ASN A 140 4.27 5.43 21.32
C ASN A 140 4.95 5.06 22.66
N ALA A 141 5.13 6.05 23.52
CA ALA A 141 5.84 5.90 24.77
C ALA A 141 5.11 4.93 25.73
N PRO A 142 5.85 4.10 26.46
CA PRO A 142 5.26 3.27 27.51
C PRO A 142 4.51 4.14 28.53
N ILE A 143 3.30 3.72 28.88
CA ILE A 143 2.45 4.46 29.82
C ILE A 143 3.15 4.70 31.19
N ALA A 144 4.09 3.83 31.56
CA ALA A 144 4.87 3.97 32.77
C ALA A 144 5.76 5.23 32.73
N ASP A 145 6.38 5.51 31.56
CA ASP A 145 7.26 6.67 31.37
C ASP A 145 6.45 7.96 31.30
N VAL A 146 5.28 7.89 30.64
CA VAL A 146 4.31 9.01 30.59
C VAL A 146 3.86 9.40 32.01
N LEU A 147 3.46 8.41 32.83
CA LEU A 147 3.04 8.64 34.21
C LEU A 147 4.19 9.16 35.06
N TYR A 148 5.40 8.60 34.89
CA TYR A 148 6.58 9.04 35.64
C TYR A 148 6.91 10.52 35.35
N ILE A 149 6.90 10.93 34.07
CA ILE A 149 7.13 12.33 33.67
C ILE A 149 6.05 13.23 34.26
N GLY A 150 4.78 12.80 34.20
CA GLY A 150 3.66 13.55 34.77
C GLY A 150 3.78 13.77 36.29
N GLU A 151 4.19 12.73 37.01
CA GLU A 151 4.41 12.80 38.49
C GLU A 151 5.64 13.65 38.86
N HIS A 152 6.63 13.71 37.99
CA HIS A 152 7.91 14.40 38.21
C HIS A 152 8.11 15.61 37.31
N ALA A 153 7.02 16.25 36.86
CA ALA A 153 7.05 17.35 35.89
C ALA A 153 8.04 18.50 36.25
N ALA A 154 8.29 18.74 37.56
CA ALA A 154 9.26 19.70 38.00
C ALA A 154 10.73 19.33 37.67
N GLN A 155 11.02 18.05 37.41
CA GLN A 155 12.34 17.55 37.01
C GLN A 155 12.52 17.55 35.49
N PHE A 156 11.40 17.62 34.74
CA PHE A 156 11.37 17.58 33.29
C PHE A 156 10.74 18.85 32.71
N PRO A 157 11.31 20.04 32.92
CA PRO A 157 10.75 21.29 32.38
C PRO A 157 10.72 21.22 30.83
N GLY A 158 9.56 21.55 30.26
CA GLY A 158 9.34 21.52 28.82
C GLY A 158 9.11 20.14 28.19
N VAL A 159 9.06 19.08 29.00
CA VAL A 159 8.63 17.74 28.57
C VAL A 159 7.13 17.60 28.81
N SER A 160 6.42 17.09 27.82
CA SER A 160 5.00 16.78 27.93
C SER A 160 4.67 15.48 27.20
N ALA A 161 3.58 14.84 27.62
CA ALA A 161 2.98 13.75 26.84
C ALA A 161 1.86 14.32 25.99
N THR A 162 1.83 13.94 24.72
CA THR A 162 0.82 14.37 23.76
C THR A 162 0.20 13.14 23.13
N ALA A 163 -1.13 13.04 23.18
CA ALA A 163 -1.81 11.95 22.50
C ALA A 163 -1.70 12.13 20.98
N ASP A 164 -1.25 11.10 20.32
CA ASP A 164 -1.19 10.99 18.86
C ASP A 164 -1.94 9.75 18.37
N THR A 165 -2.04 9.59 17.07
CA THR A 165 -2.77 8.48 16.45
C THR A 165 -1.89 7.76 15.45
N THR A 166 -1.49 6.54 15.78
CA THR A 166 -0.67 5.66 14.94
C THR A 166 -1.55 4.67 14.19
N ARG A 167 -1.17 4.29 12.98
CA ARG A 167 -1.86 3.25 12.21
C ARG A 167 -1.63 1.87 12.83
N THR A 168 -2.61 1.01 12.73
CA THR A 168 -2.53 -0.38 13.15
C THR A 168 -2.98 -1.31 12.03
N TYR A 169 -2.37 -2.47 11.97
CA TYR A 169 -2.59 -3.48 10.95
C TYR A 169 -3.00 -4.81 11.61
N PRO A 170 -4.29 -4.98 11.98
CA PRO A 170 -4.76 -6.16 12.72
C PRO A 170 -4.55 -7.48 11.97
N MET A 171 -4.44 -7.44 10.64
CA MET A 171 -4.16 -8.60 9.79
C MET A 171 -2.65 -8.88 9.62
N GLY A 172 -1.78 -8.12 10.32
CA GLY A 172 -0.33 -8.25 10.23
C GLY A 172 0.19 -7.93 8.84
N GLN A 173 0.90 -8.87 8.22
CA GLN A 173 1.54 -8.69 6.92
C GLN A 173 0.63 -9.03 5.72
N THR A 174 -0.63 -9.38 5.96
CA THR A 174 -1.56 -9.78 4.89
C THR A 174 -2.05 -8.55 4.11
N GLY A 175 -1.89 -8.57 2.79
CA GLY A 175 -2.36 -7.52 1.88
C GLY A 175 -1.63 -6.17 1.99
N VAL A 176 -0.42 -6.14 2.57
CA VAL A 176 0.28 -4.89 2.89
C VAL A 176 0.64 -4.05 1.67
N GLN A 177 0.94 -4.68 0.53
CA GLN A 177 1.23 -3.96 -0.72
C GLN A 177 -0.01 -3.22 -1.23
N MET A 178 -1.17 -3.87 -1.17
CA MET A 178 -2.47 -3.28 -1.51
C MET A 178 -2.88 -2.17 -0.52
N LEU A 179 -2.73 -2.42 0.78
CA LEU A 179 -3.12 -1.46 1.81
C LEU A 179 -2.28 -0.20 1.76
N GLY A 180 -0.98 -0.34 1.52
CA GLY A 180 -0.03 0.76 1.53
C GLY A 180 0.36 1.21 2.93
N TYR A 181 0.98 2.38 3.01
CA TYR A 181 1.51 2.95 4.25
C TYR A 181 1.49 4.47 4.24
N LEU A 182 1.65 5.06 5.42
CA LEU A 182 1.81 6.50 5.60
C LEU A 182 3.29 6.87 5.66
N GLY A 183 3.61 8.08 5.24
CA GLY A 183 4.93 8.68 5.37
C GLY A 183 4.83 10.18 5.44
N GLY A 184 5.91 10.86 5.82
CA GLY A 184 5.95 12.32 5.80
C GLY A 184 5.74 12.87 4.39
N ILE A 185 4.89 13.89 4.27
CA ILE A 185 4.62 14.52 2.97
C ILE A 185 5.92 15.05 2.33
N THR A 186 6.15 14.71 1.08
CA THR A 186 7.32 15.19 0.32
C THR A 186 7.14 16.64 -0.12
N SER A 187 8.24 17.30 -0.50
CA SER A 187 8.19 18.70 -1.00
C SER A 187 7.33 18.85 -2.26
N ASP A 188 7.30 17.84 -3.11
CA ASP A 188 6.54 17.85 -4.36
C ASP A 188 5.05 17.65 -4.09
N GLU A 189 4.70 16.69 -3.23
CA GLU A 189 3.33 16.47 -2.75
C GLU A 189 2.79 17.71 -2.03
N LEU A 190 3.59 18.29 -1.11
CA LEU A 190 3.22 19.52 -0.41
C LEU A 190 2.94 20.66 -1.40
N SER A 191 3.77 20.80 -2.45
CA SER A 191 3.58 21.82 -3.47
C SER A 191 2.29 21.60 -4.27
N ALA A 192 1.98 20.34 -4.59
CA ALA A 192 0.77 19.96 -5.31
C ALA A 192 -0.51 20.13 -4.46
N HIS A 193 -0.44 19.86 -3.15
CA HIS A 193 -1.60 19.80 -2.26
C HIS A 193 -1.69 20.94 -1.25
N LYS A 194 -0.82 21.96 -1.34
CA LYS A 194 -0.81 23.11 -0.42
C LYS A 194 -2.15 23.83 -0.30
N SER A 195 -2.93 23.91 -1.37
CA SER A 195 -4.27 24.50 -1.36
C SER A 195 -5.30 23.68 -0.58
N GLN A 196 -5.00 22.44 -0.25
CA GLN A 196 -5.84 21.52 0.52
C GLN A 196 -5.49 21.55 2.02
N GLY A 197 -4.60 22.45 2.44
CA GLY A 197 -4.25 22.66 3.83
C GLY A 197 -3.13 21.76 4.36
N TYR A 198 -2.37 21.10 3.50
CA TYR A 198 -1.21 20.33 3.94
C TYR A 198 -0.06 21.23 4.39
N GLN A 199 0.62 20.79 5.43
CA GLN A 199 1.79 21.43 6.00
C GLN A 199 3.01 20.50 5.99
N LEU A 200 4.18 21.07 6.14
CA LEU A 200 5.40 20.28 6.31
C LEU A 200 5.31 19.48 7.62
N GLY A 201 5.55 18.18 7.55
CA GLY A 201 5.43 17.28 8.70
C GLY A 201 4.13 16.49 8.73
N ASP A 202 3.14 16.84 7.90
CA ASP A 202 1.92 16.03 7.79
C ASP A 202 2.23 14.62 7.27
N LEU A 203 1.48 13.64 7.74
CA LEU A 203 1.45 12.30 7.17
C LEU A 203 0.61 12.29 5.90
N TYR A 204 1.09 11.56 4.91
CA TYR A 204 0.47 11.40 3.59
C TYR A 204 0.51 9.93 3.17
N GLY A 205 -0.52 9.44 2.51
CA GLY A 205 -0.53 8.10 1.94
C GLY A 205 0.53 7.98 0.83
N GLN A 206 1.53 7.12 1.04
CA GLN A 206 2.66 7.01 0.13
C GLN A 206 2.46 5.93 -0.92
N ASP A 207 1.63 4.92 -0.61
CA ASP A 207 1.35 3.83 -1.52
C ASP A 207 -0.01 3.18 -1.25
N GLY A 208 -0.44 2.26 -2.11
CA GLY A 208 -1.64 1.45 -1.97
C GLY A 208 -2.93 2.27 -1.79
N LEU A 209 -3.89 1.69 -1.07
CA LEU A 209 -5.19 2.33 -0.77
C LEU A 209 -5.04 3.59 0.08
N GLU A 210 -4.02 3.65 0.94
CA GLU A 210 -3.72 4.84 1.73
C GLU A 210 -3.45 6.06 0.85
N LYS A 211 -2.74 5.87 -0.27
CA LYS A 211 -2.46 6.92 -1.26
C LYS A 211 -3.64 7.19 -2.18
N GLN A 212 -4.25 6.13 -2.69
CA GLN A 212 -5.36 6.23 -3.64
C GLN A 212 -6.55 7.00 -3.06
N TYR A 213 -6.85 6.75 -1.77
CA TYR A 213 -7.98 7.35 -1.06
C TYR A 213 -7.55 8.39 -0.01
N GLU A 214 -6.34 8.96 -0.15
CA GLU A 214 -5.77 9.95 0.78
C GLU A 214 -6.76 11.08 1.11
N SER A 215 -7.39 11.67 0.10
CA SER A 215 -8.32 12.80 0.28
C SER A 215 -9.56 12.44 1.11
N ASP A 216 -9.99 11.19 1.07
CA ASP A 216 -11.17 10.70 1.78
C ASP A 216 -10.80 10.22 3.19
N LEU A 217 -9.65 9.57 3.32
CA LEU A 217 -9.17 8.99 4.56
C LEU A 217 -8.61 10.02 5.55
N ARG A 218 -7.94 11.09 5.08
CA ARG A 218 -7.26 12.09 5.93
C ARG A 218 -8.22 12.82 6.86
N GLY A 219 -9.44 13.12 6.42
CA GLY A 219 -10.37 13.98 7.13
C GLY A 219 -10.00 15.47 7.04
N THR A 220 -10.53 16.25 7.96
CA THR A 220 -10.28 17.69 8.01
C THR A 220 -9.74 18.06 9.38
N PRO A 221 -8.51 18.57 9.48
CA PRO A 221 -7.92 18.91 10.77
C PRO A 221 -8.68 20.03 11.46
N GLY A 222 -8.62 20.01 12.78
CA GLY A 222 -9.08 21.10 13.63
C GLY A 222 -8.01 22.16 13.84
N THR A 223 -8.36 23.23 14.51
CA THR A 223 -7.41 24.29 14.89
C THR A 223 -7.56 24.62 16.36
N LYS A 224 -6.45 24.67 17.09
CA LYS A 224 -6.37 25.14 18.46
C LYS A 224 -5.65 26.50 18.47
N ARG A 225 -6.34 27.51 18.95
CA ARG A 225 -5.75 28.86 19.09
C ARG A 225 -5.13 28.97 20.48
N VAL A 226 -3.82 29.13 20.52
CA VAL A 226 -3.06 29.26 21.76
C VAL A 226 -2.44 30.67 21.88
N GLU A 227 -2.37 31.15 23.11
CA GLU A 227 -1.64 32.36 23.44
C GLU A 227 -0.21 31.95 23.81
N VAL A 228 0.79 32.62 23.19
CA VAL A 228 2.20 32.35 23.45
C VAL A 228 2.86 33.62 24.05
N ASP A 229 3.83 33.42 24.93
CA ASP A 229 4.64 34.48 25.47
C ASP A 229 5.74 34.96 24.50
N ALA A 230 6.61 35.87 24.97
CA ALA A 230 7.71 36.42 24.16
C ALA A 230 8.81 35.37 23.86
N GLN A 231 8.81 34.24 24.55
CA GLN A 231 9.71 33.12 24.38
C GLN A 231 9.11 32.06 23.44
N GLY A 232 7.80 32.18 23.12
CA GLY A 232 7.07 31.23 22.29
C GLY A 232 6.41 30.08 23.08
N GLU A 233 6.44 30.18 24.44
CA GLU A 233 5.77 29.18 25.28
C GLU A 233 4.28 29.43 25.37
N VAL A 234 3.47 28.33 25.36
CA VAL A 234 2.00 28.39 25.43
C VAL A 234 1.58 28.77 26.86
N VAL A 235 0.99 29.97 26.99
CA VAL A 235 0.51 30.52 28.29
C VAL A 235 -1.00 30.39 28.46
N GLY A 236 -1.76 30.09 27.37
CA GLY A 236 -3.19 29.95 27.44
C GLY A 236 -3.83 29.37 26.17
N SER A 237 -5.10 28.91 26.26
CA SER A 237 -5.90 28.47 25.12
C SER A 237 -7.05 29.46 24.89
N LEU A 238 -7.20 29.93 23.65
CA LEU A 238 -8.22 30.89 23.23
C LEU A 238 -9.44 30.29 22.54
N GLY A 239 -9.39 28.98 22.27
CA GLY A 239 -10.48 28.24 21.64
C GLY A 239 -9.96 27.13 20.72
N GLN A 240 -10.86 26.24 20.33
CA GLN A 240 -10.55 25.09 19.48
C GLN A 240 -11.70 24.83 18.50
N THR A 241 -11.35 24.57 17.24
CA THR A 241 -12.25 23.95 16.26
C THR A 241 -11.97 22.44 16.27
N GLN A 242 -13.01 21.64 16.45
CA GLN A 242 -12.83 20.18 16.48
C GLN A 242 -12.46 19.65 15.09
N PRO A 243 -11.56 18.69 14.99
CA PRO A 243 -11.26 18.01 13.75
C PRO A 243 -12.47 17.16 13.30
N LYS A 244 -12.57 16.94 12.00
CA LYS A 244 -13.56 16.06 11.39
C LYS A 244 -12.85 14.83 10.86
N SER A 245 -13.19 13.64 11.38
CA SER A 245 -12.63 12.37 10.95
C SER A 245 -12.79 12.15 9.43
N GLY A 246 -11.84 11.47 8.84
CA GLY A 246 -11.93 10.95 7.48
C GLY A 246 -13.04 9.91 7.34
N ALA A 247 -13.46 9.63 6.11
CA ALA A 247 -14.41 8.57 5.83
C ALA A 247 -13.74 7.20 5.94
N ASP A 248 -14.48 6.20 6.42
CA ASP A 248 -14.03 4.82 6.41
C ASP A 248 -14.16 4.26 4.99
N LEU A 249 -13.12 3.61 4.50
CA LEU A 249 -13.09 2.91 3.22
C LEU A 249 -13.53 1.46 3.43
N VAL A 250 -14.67 1.11 2.86
CA VAL A 250 -15.16 -0.27 2.79
C VAL A 250 -14.68 -0.88 1.48
N THR A 251 -13.96 -1.99 1.55
CA THR A 251 -13.43 -2.69 0.39
C THR A 251 -14.31 -3.88 -0.02
N ASN A 252 -14.08 -4.39 -1.23
CA ASN A 252 -14.64 -5.67 -1.71
C ASN A 252 -13.82 -6.87 -1.21
N ILE A 253 -12.68 -6.66 -0.59
CA ILE A 253 -11.77 -7.70 -0.11
C ILE A 253 -12.47 -8.57 0.94
N ASP A 254 -12.35 -9.88 0.80
CA ASP A 254 -12.63 -10.85 1.86
C ASP A 254 -11.33 -11.13 2.61
N GLY A 255 -11.20 -10.56 3.80
CA GLY A 255 -9.96 -10.65 4.58
C GLY A 255 -9.56 -12.09 4.93
N GLY A 256 -10.52 -13.00 5.08
CA GLY A 256 -10.24 -14.41 5.32
C GLY A 256 -9.75 -15.14 4.06
N LEU A 257 -10.29 -14.81 2.88
CA LEU A 257 -9.78 -15.31 1.60
C LEU A 257 -8.37 -14.78 1.33
N GLU A 258 -8.15 -13.49 1.53
CA GLU A 258 -6.86 -12.82 1.43
C GLU A 258 -5.79 -13.56 2.25
N GLN A 259 -6.08 -13.77 3.53
CA GLN A 259 -5.17 -14.48 4.45
C GLN A 259 -4.95 -15.93 4.04
N THR A 260 -6.00 -16.62 3.57
CA THR A 260 -5.90 -18.01 3.13
C THR A 260 -5.01 -18.16 1.90
N LEU A 261 -5.18 -17.28 0.92
CA LEU A 261 -4.36 -17.26 -0.29
C LEU A 261 -2.91 -16.90 0.02
N GLN A 262 -2.68 -15.89 0.89
CA GLN A 262 -1.34 -15.50 1.33
C GLN A 262 -0.60 -16.67 1.98
N GLN A 263 -1.20 -17.30 2.98
CA GLN A 263 -0.58 -18.42 3.69
C GLN A 263 -0.29 -19.61 2.78
N GLN A 264 -1.20 -19.93 1.86
CA GLN A 264 -1.00 -21.06 0.96
C GLN A 264 0.09 -20.72 -0.08
N LEU A 265 0.09 -19.51 -0.64
CA LEU A 265 1.11 -19.05 -1.58
C LEU A 265 2.50 -19.08 -0.95
N ASP A 266 2.65 -18.53 0.24
CA ASP A 266 3.92 -18.52 0.98
C ASP A 266 4.40 -19.95 1.29
N SER A 267 3.46 -20.85 1.64
CA SER A 267 3.76 -22.25 1.90
C SER A 267 4.24 -22.99 0.64
N GLU A 268 3.59 -22.74 -0.51
CA GLU A 268 4.00 -23.33 -1.79
C GLU A 268 5.39 -22.82 -2.20
N ILE A 269 5.61 -21.50 -2.16
CA ILE A 269 6.92 -20.90 -2.47
C ILE A 269 8.02 -21.50 -1.59
N ALA A 270 7.77 -21.64 -0.29
CA ALA A 270 8.74 -22.19 0.66
C ALA A 270 9.04 -23.69 0.43
N SER A 271 8.10 -24.43 -0.15
CA SER A 271 8.21 -25.88 -0.38
C SER A 271 8.95 -26.25 -1.66
N LEU A 272 9.04 -25.34 -2.63
CA LEU A 272 9.54 -25.61 -3.99
C LEU A 272 11.06 -25.32 -4.09
N PRO A 273 11.87 -26.35 -4.36
CA PRO A 273 13.30 -26.17 -4.62
C PRO A 273 13.54 -25.35 -5.88
N GLY A 274 14.27 -24.25 -5.75
CA GLY A 274 14.62 -23.41 -6.89
C GLY A 274 13.56 -22.33 -7.25
N SER A 275 12.52 -22.19 -6.43
CA SER A 275 11.65 -21.01 -6.49
C SER A 275 12.50 -19.75 -6.30
N SER A 276 12.22 -18.70 -7.09
CA SER A 276 12.84 -17.38 -6.93
C SER A 276 12.35 -16.65 -5.69
N GLY A 277 11.39 -17.21 -4.96
CA GLY A 277 10.85 -16.66 -3.73
C GLY A 277 9.75 -15.63 -3.92
N GLY A 278 9.14 -15.54 -5.11
CA GLY A 278 8.04 -14.61 -5.41
C GLY A 278 6.81 -15.30 -5.98
N GLY A 279 5.67 -14.60 -5.91
CA GLY A 279 4.42 -15.03 -6.49
C GLY A 279 3.29 -14.05 -6.22
N ALA A 280 2.18 -14.25 -6.91
CA ALA A 280 0.99 -13.42 -6.77
C ALA A 280 -0.28 -14.25 -6.88
N ALA A 281 -1.33 -13.84 -6.17
CA ALA A 281 -2.68 -14.38 -6.33
C ALA A 281 -3.69 -13.24 -6.33
N VAL A 282 -4.66 -13.32 -7.22
CA VAL A 282 -5.76 -12.36 -7.29
C VAL A 282 -7.08 -13.10 -7.43
N ALA A 283 -8.07 -12.69 -6.65
CA ALA A 283 -9.43 -13.20 -6.74
C ALA A 283 -10.40 -12.09 -7.16
N LEU A 284 -11.25 -12.38 -8.15
CA LEU A 284 -12.25 -11.45 -8.68
C LEU A 284 -13.66 -12.05 -8.63
N ASP A 285 -14.66 -11.20 -8.48
CA ASP A 285 -16.02 -11.51 -8.93
C ASP A 285 -16.11 -11.23 -10.45
N PRO A 286 -16.23 -12.22 -11.30
CA PRO A 286 -16.26 -12.00 -12.74
C PRO A 286 -17.51 -11.28 -13.24
N GLN A 287 -18.59 -11.18 -12.44
CA GLN A 287 -19.82 -10.52 -12.80
C GLN A 287 -19.80 -9.00 -12.57
N THR A 288 -18.85 -8.53 -11.76
CA THR A 288 -18.79 -7.11 -11.35
C THR A 288 -17.41 -6.49 -11.48
N GLY A 289 -16.34 -7.29 -11.53
CA GLY A 289 -14.96 -6.82 -11.43
C GLY A 289 -14.48 -6.53 -10.02
N ALA A 290 -15.30 -6.80 -8.99
CA ALA A 290 -14.91 -6.59 -7.59
C ALA A 290 -13.71 -7.47 -7.24
N VAL A 291 -12.66 -6.87 -6.67
CA VAL A 291 -11.45 -7.57 -6.21
C VAL A 291 -11.72 -8.14 -4.82
N LEU A 292 -11.71 -9.46 -4.72
CA LEU A 292 -12.02 -10.20 -3.49
C LEU A 292 -10.76 -10.53 -2.68
N ALA A 293 -9.62 -10.64 -3.35
CA ALA A 293 -8.30 -10.79 -2.75
C ALA A 293 -7.21 -10.31 -3.72
N LEU A 294 -6.14 -9.73 -3.17
CA LEU A 294 -4.99 -9.22 -3.92
C LEU A 294 -3.71 -9.48 -3.12
N VAL A 295 -3.06 -10.59 -3.43
CA VAL A 295 -1.94 -11.17 -2.66
C VAL A 295 -0.64 -11.07 -3.43
N SER A 296 0.36 -10.48 -2.81
CA SER A 296 1.73 -10.44 -3.31
C SER A 296 2.70 -11.06 -2.28
N SER A 297 3.60 -11.93 -2.73
CA SER A 297 4.61 -12.59 -1.89
C SER A 297 6.01 -12.37 -2.48
N PRO A 298 7.04 -12.13 -1.61
CA PRO A 298 6.96 -12.04 -0.16
C PRO A 298 6.30 -10.75 0.32
N THR A 299 5.85 -10.77 1.59
CA THR A 299 5.31 -9.60 2.28
C THR A 299 6.37 -8.94 3.17
N TYR A 300 5.99 -7.87 3.85
CA TYR A 300 6.81 -7.18 4.85
C TYR A 300 5.97 -6.79 6.06
N ASP A 301 6.65 -6.42 7.15
CA ASP A 301 5.98 -5.89 8.34
C ASP A 301 5.61 -4.41 8.11
N PRO A 302 4.32 -4.04 8.04
CA PRO A 302 3.91 -2.67 7.81
C PRO A 302 4.29 -1.72 8.96
N THR A 303 4.51 -2.23 10.17
CA THR A 303 4.93 -1.42 11.31
C THR A 303 6.33 -0.82 11.15
N LEU A 304 7.12 -1.30 10.19
CA LEU A 304 8.42 -0.72 9.85
C LEU A 304 8.31 0.71 9.28
N TRP A 305 7.13 1.11 8.83
CA TRP A 305 6.86 2.47 8.34
C TRP A 305 6.45 3.43 9.46
N GLU A 306 6.12 2.91 10.63
CA GLU A 306 5.64 3.67 11.78
C GLU A 306 6.80 3.95 12.77
N PRO A 307 7.00 5.17 13.21
CA PRO A 307 6.43 6.40 12.64
C PRO A 307 7.11 6.81 11.34
N PHE A 308 8.37 6.42 11.13
CA PHE A 308 9.12 6.67 9.90
C PHE A 308 10.07 5.50 9.60
N MET A 309 10.11 5.13 8.33
CA MET A 309 11.04 4.10 7.82
C MET A 309 12.50 4.52 8.04
N THR A 310 13.25 3.68 8.75
CA THR A 310 14.69 3.89 8.91
C THR A 310 15.46 3.50 7.65
N SER A 311 16.60 4.15 7.40
CA SER A 311 17.48 3.77 6.28
C SER A 311 17.95 2.31 6.35
N ALA A 312 18.08 1.75 7.57
CA ALA A 312 18.46 0.35 7.77
C ALA A 312 17.34 -0.61 7.35
N HIS A 313 16.10 -0.36 7.76
CA HIS A 313 14.95 -1.16 7.37
C HIS A 313 14.71 -1.06 5.86
N TYR A 314 14.79 0.13 5.29
CA TYR A 314 14.65 0.32 3.85
C TYR A 314 15.72 -0.46 3.06
N ALA A 315 16.98 -0.39 3.49
CA ALA A 315 18.07 -1.16 2.86
C ALA A 315 17.86 -2.68 2.99
N GLN A 316 17.28 -3.15 4.07
CA GLN A 316 16.91 -4.56 4.24
C GLN A 316 15.82 -4.97 3.23
N LEU A 317 14.73 -4.19 3.12
CA LEU A 317 13.61 -4.49 2.23
C LEU A 317 13.97 -4.37 0.74
N THR A 318 14.94 -3.53 0.40
CA THR A 318 15.41 -3.33 -0.98
C THR A 318 16.64 -4.16 -1.34
N SER A 319 17.14 -5.00 -0.43
CA SER A 319 18.26 -5.88 -0.71
C SER A 319 17.90 -6.95 -1.75
N PRO A 320 18.80 -7.39 -2.64
CA PRO A 320 18.51 -8.46 -3.60
C PRO A 320 18.06 -9.78 -2.94
N SER A 321 18.49 -10.04 -1.70
CA SER A 321 18.11 -11.23 -0.93
C SER A 321 16.72 -11.15 -0.30
N SER A 322 16.07 -10.01 -0.30
CA SER A 322 14.69 -9.84 0.22
C SER A 322 13.63 -10.29 -0.78
N HIS A 323 14.01 -10.56 -2.03
CA HIS A 323 13.08 -10.88 -3.11
C HIS A 323 12.00 -9.80 -3.35
N HIS A 324 12.37 -8.52 -3.16
CA HIS A 324 11.55 -7.36 -3.47
C HIS A 324 10.15 -7.36 -2.82
N PRO A 325 10.04 -7.38 -1.49
CA PRO A 325 8.74 -7.44 -0.80
C PRO A 325 7.91 -6.16 -0.96
N LEU A 326 8.51 -5.04 -1.36
CA LEU A 326 7.81 -3.78 -1.61
C LEU A 326 7.06 -3.76 -2.96
N THR A 327 7.38 -4.69 -3.87
CA THR A 327 6.72 -4.76 -5.17
C THR A 327 5.35 -5.41 -5.03
N ASP A 328 4.29 -4.72 -5.44
CA ASP A 328 2.99 -5.37 -5.65
C ASP A 328 3.01 -6.16 -6.96
N ARG A 329 3.29 -7.47 -6.83
CA ARG A 329 3.40 -8.36 -8.00
C ARG A 329 2.11 -8.52 -8.77
N VAL A 330 0.97 -8.21 -8.17
CA VAL A 330 -0.32 -8.36 -8.85
C VAL A 330 -0.49 -7.31 -9.94
N ILE A 331 -0.04 -6.09 -9.70
CA ILE A 331 -0.24 -4.95 -10.61
C ILE A 331 1.04 -4.46 -11.30
N ASP A 332 2.22 -4.80 -10.76
CA ASP A 332 3.52 -4.36 -11.27
C ASP A 332 4.44 -5.53 -11.69
N GLY A 333 4.13 -6.76 -11.30
CA GLY A 333 4.89 -7.94 -11.70
C GLY A 333 4.62 -8.32 -13.16
N LEU A 334 5.69 -8.41 -13.97
CA LEU A 334 5.60 -8.75 -15.39
C LEU A 334 5.99 -10.21 -15.61
N TYR A 335 5.06 -10.99 -16.14
CA TYR A 335 5.23 -12.43 -16.33
C TYR A 335 4.84 -12.87 -17.73
N ILE A 336 5.62 -13.78 -18.29
CA ILE A 336 5.23 -14.50 -19.52
C ILE A 336 4.01 -15.39 -19.16
N PRO A 337 2.88 -15.31 -19.91
CA PRO A 337 1.66 -16.03 -19.55
C PRO A 337 1.70 -17.55 -19.85
N GLY A 338 2.52 -17.97 -20.79
CA GLY A 338 2.53 -19.35 -21.28
C GLY A 338 1.15 -19.79 -21.76
N SER A 339 0.83 -21.07 -21.57
CA SER A 339 -0.42 -21.69 -22.05
C SER A 339 -1.71 -21.06 -21.53
N THR A 340 -1.67 -20.14 -20.57
CA THR A 340 -2.87 -19.36 -20.20
C THR A 340 -3.27 -18.37 -21.27
N PHE A 341 -2.35 -17.91 -22.11
CA PHE A 341 -2.63 -17.03 -23.24
C PHE A 341 -3.44 -17.71 -24.38
N LYS A 342 -3.53 -19.04 -24.40
CA LYS A 342 -4.32 -19.80 -25.35
C LYS A 342 -5.80 -19.40 -25.38
N LEU A 343 -6.31 -18.77 -24.31
CA LEU A 343 -7.60 -18.10 -24.29
C LEU A 343 -7.73 -17.07 -25.43
N ALA A 344 -6.74 -16.17 -25.56
CA ALA A 344 -6.74 -15.11 -26.58
C ALA A 344 -6.67 -15.71 -27.99
N THR A 345 -5.78 -16.67 -28.21
CA THR A 345 -5.61 -17.33 -29.51
C THR A 345 -6.84 -18.12 -29.94
N ALA A 346 -7.49 -18.86 -29.03
CA ALA A 346 -8.74 -19.56 -29.30
C ALA A 346 -9.88 -18.59 -29.61
N THR A 347 -9.94 -17.46 -28.87
CA THR A 347 -10.92 -16.38 -29.11
C THR A 347 -10.74 -15.80 -30.51
N ALA A 348 -9.52 -15.45 -30.91
CA ALA A 348 -9.23 -14.96 -32.25
C ALA A 348 -9.65 -15.98 -33.33
N ALA A 349 -9.20 -17.20 -33.18
CA ALA A 349 -9.41 -18.25 -34.19
C ALA A 349 -10.88 -18.61 -34.42
N LEU A 350 -11.70 -18.59 -33.38
CA LEU A 350 -13.13 -18.83 -33.45
C LEU A 350 -13.91 -17.61 -33.94
N ASN A 351 -13.64 -16.44 -33.39
CA ASN A 351 -14.36 -15.20 -33.72
C ASN A 351 -14.11 -14.75 -35.16
N ASP A 352 -12.89 -14.91 -35.65
CA ASP A 352 -12.53 -14.59 -37.05
C ASP A 352 -12.94 -15.70 -38.03
N GLY A 353 -13.39 -16.86 -37.54
CA GLY A 353 -13.80 -17.98 -38.35
C GLY A 353 -12.63 -18.75 -38.99
N LEU A 354 -11.41 -18.63 -38.44
CA LEU A 354 -10.26 -19.43 -38.87
C LEU A 354 -10.55 -20.92 -38.63
N ILE A 355 -11.19 -21.22 -37.52
CA ILE A 355 -11.68 -22.55 -37.16
C ILE A 355 -13.14 -22.48 -36.71
N THR A 356 -13.79 -23.63 -36.66
CA THR A 356 -15.08 -23.85 -35.99
C THR A 356 -14.88 -24.82 -34.82
N PRO A 357 -15.84 -24.95 -33.89
CA PRO A 357 -15.75 -25.95 -32.80
C PRO A 357 -15.54 -27.39 -33.27
N GLY A 358 -15.96 -27.70 -34.48
CA GLY A 358 -15.79 -29.05 -35.09
C GLY A 358 -14.51 -29.23 -35.92
N PHE A 359 -13.65 -28.19 -36.00
CA PHE A 359 -12.37 -28.34 -36.70
C PHE A 359 -11.47 -29.33 -35.96
N LEU A 360 -10.95 -30.30 -36.72
CA LEU A 360 -10.05 -31.35 -36.21
C LEU A 360 -8.63 -31.13 -36.77
N TYR A 361 -7.66 -31.31 -35.94
CA TYR A 361 -6.24 -31.32 -36.27
C TYR A 361 -5.57 -32.55 -35.64
N ASP A 362 -4.65 -33.19 -36.38
CA ASP A 362 -3.89 -34.34 -35.88
C ASP A 362 -2.64 -33.84 -35.10
N ASP A 363 -2.71 -33.87 -33.78
CA ASP A 363 -1.62 -33.57 -32.88
C ASP A 363 -0.71 -34.79 -32.75
N THR A 364 0.41 -34.73 -33.44
CA THR A 364 1.41 -35.81 -33.49
C THR A 364 2.52 -35.63 -32.44
N GLY A 365 2.39 -34.65 -31.52
CA GLY A 365 3.42 -34.29 -30.55
C GLY A 365 4.57 -33.46 -31.13
N GLN A 366 4.56 -33.18 -32.43
CA GLN A 366 5.60 -32.40 -33.11
C GLN A 366 4.99 -31.50 -34.19
N TYR A 367 5.54 -30.29 -34.34
CA TYR A 367 5.14 -29.34 -35.36
C TYR A 367 6.38 -28.81 -36.10
N THR A 368 6.34 -28.92 -37.43
CA THR A 368 7.36 -28.28 -38.30
C THR A 368 6.68 -27.25 -39.17
N ILE A 369 7.21 -26.05 -39.23
CA ILE A 369 6.64 -24.96 -40.01
C ILE A 369 6.57 -25.37 -41.50
N PRO A 370 5.40 -25.33 -42.15
CA PRO A 370 5.22 -25.73 -43.54
C PRO A 370 6.11 -24.91 -44.48
N GLY A 371 6.65 -25.58 -45.53
CA GLY A 371 7.50 -24.91 -46.52
C GLY A 371 8.95 -24.67 -46.11
N CYS A 372 9.31 -24.98 -44.89
CA CYS A 372 10.69 -25.01 -44.44
C CYS A 372 11.48 -26.07 -45.19
N LYS A 373 12.56 -25.69 -45.90
CA LYS A 373 13.39 -26.61 -46.66
C LYS A 373 14.42 -27.28 -45.78
N THR A 374 14.36 -28.61 -45.68
CA THR A 374 15.21 -29.44 -44.81
C THR A 374 16.71 -29.49 -45.21
N ASN A 375 17.12 -28.79 -46.25
CA ASN A 375 18.49 -28.82 -46.76
C ASN A 375 19.44 -27.75 -46.25
N GLY A 376 19.06 -27.10 -45.13
CA GLY A 376 19.90 -26.11 -44.46
C GLY A 376 19.52 -25.97 -43.01
N SER A 377 20.48 -25.65 -42.20
CA SER A 377 20.28 -25.30 -40.78
C SER A 377 19.18 -24.24 -40.64
N GLY A 378 17.94 -24.59 -40.29
CA GLY A 378 16.89 -23.62 -40.14
C GLY A 378 15.44 -24.12 -40.00
N CYS A 379 15.18 -25.41 -40.13
CA CYS A 379 13.84 -25.94 -39.81
C CYS A 379 13.78 -26.39 -38.35
N ALA A 380 13.32 -25.51 -37.47
CA ALA A 380 13.02 -25.90 -36.11
C ALA A 380 11.79 -26.84 -36.10
N THR A 381 11.90 -27.95 -35.38
CA THR A 381 10.77 -28.77 -34.98
C THR A 381 10.40 -28.38 -33.57
N TYR A 382 9.17 -27.95 -33.39
CA TYR A 382 8.61 -27.62 -32.10
C TYR A 382 7.92 -28.88 -31.57
N THR A 383 8.05 -29.12 -30.27
CA THR A 383 7.41 -30.25 -29.59
C THR A 383 6.38 -29.76 -28.61
N ASP A 384 5.40 -30.56 -28.33
CA ASP A 384 4.53 -30.35 -27.19
C ASP A 384 5.31 -30.55 -25.88
N ASN A 385 4.78 -30.06 -24.78
CA ASN A 385 5.39 -30.26 -23.49
C ASN A 385 5.49 -31.78 -23.22
N GLU A 386 6.70 -32.27 -22.98
CA GLU A 386 7.01 -33.70 -22.78
C GLU A 386 6.76 -34.64 -24.00
N GLY A 387 6.44 -34.08 -25.17
CA GLY A 387 6.24 -34.87 -26.39
C GLY A 387 4.96 -35.72 -26.38
N GLU A 388 3.96 -35.30 -25.63
CA GLU A 388 2.65 -35.93 -25.59
C GLU A 388 1.98 -35.88 -26.96
N ILE A 389 1.29 -36.97 -27.34
CA ILE A 389 0.55 -37.07 -28.62
C ILE A 389 -0.94 -36.90 -28.31
N GLY A 390 -1.54 -35.79 -28.77
CA GLY A 390 -2.95 -35.51 -28.58
C GLY A 390 -3.88 -36.35 -29.50
N GLY A 391 -3.37 -36.80 -30.65
CA GLY A 391 -4.17 -37.41 -31.70
C GLY A 391 -5.09 -36.40 -32.39
N GLU A 392 -6.30 -36.81 -32.82
CA GLU A 392 -7.28 -35.86 -33.35
C GLU A 392 -7.83 -34.96 -32.26
N VAL A 393 -7.48 -33.66 -32.32
CA VAL A 393 -7.90 -32.61 -31.36
C VAL A 393 -8.75 -31.56 -32.04
N ASN A 394 -9.80 -31.13 -31.38
CA ASN A 394 -10.53 -29.90 -31.66
C ASN A 394 -10.17 -28.86 -30.60
N VAL A 395 -10.73 -27.63 -30.67
CA VAL A 395 -10.44 -26.54 -29.71
C VAL A 395 -10.76 -26.95 -28.27
N THR A 396 -11.86 -27.69 -28.02
CA THR A 396 -12.20 -28.20 -26.69
C THR A 396 -11.10 -29.12 -26.14
N LYS A 397 -10.73 -30.15 -26.91
CA LYS A 397 -9.68 -31.09 -26.50
C LYS A 397 -8.31 -30.41 -26.37
N ALA A 398 -7.97 -29.49 -27.30
CA ALA A 398 -6.72 -28.73 -27.25
C ALA A 398 -6.60 -27.87 -26.00
N LEU A 399 -7.70 -27.26 -25.52
CA LEU A 399 -7.73 -26.53 -24.26
C LEU A 399 -7.65 -27.46 -23.04
N THR A 400 -8.31 -28.65 -23.10
CA THR A 400 -8.29 -29.65 -22.04
C THR A 400 -6.89 -30.14 -21.71
N ILE A 401 -6.15 -30.57 -22.76
CA ILE A 401 -4.80 -31.13 -22.62
C ILE A 401 -3.71 -30.07 -22.82
N SER A 402 -4.10 -28.83 -23.09
CA SER A 402 -3.17 -27.72 -23.37
C SER A 402 -2.27 -27.96 -24.59
N SER A 403 -2.72 -28.63 -25.68
CA SER A 403 -1.92 -28.94 -26.85
C SER A 403 -1.24 -27.71 -27.46
N ASP A 404 0.09 -27.65 -27.40
CA ASP A 404 0.87 -26.59 -28.04
C ASP A 404 0.80 -26.73 -29.57
N ILE A 405 0.82 -27.94 -30.07
CA ILE A 405 0.80 -28.29 -31.51
C ILE A 405 -0.41 -27.66 -32.21
N PHE A 406 -1.58 -27.77 -31.58
CA PHE A 406 -2.82 -27.17 -32.10
C PHE A 406 -2.68 -25.64 -32.19
N PHE A 407 -2.16 -25.00 -31.16
CA PHE A 407 -2.00 -23.56 -31.12
C PHE A 407 -0.86 -23.06 -32.02
N TYR A 408 0.25 -23.80 -32.18
CA TYR A 408 1.27 -23.53 -33.21
C TYR A 408 0.66 -23.45 -34.60
N LYS A 409 -0.23 -24.44 -34.91
CA LYS A 409 -0.93 -24.44 -36.19
C LYS A 409 -1.78 -23.20 -36.39
N LEU A 410 -2.51 -22.72 -35.37
CA LEU A 410 -3.34 -21.54 -35.47
C LEU A 410 -2.46 -20.28 -35.71
N GLY A 411 -1.39 -20.07 -34.89
CA GLY A 411 -0.49 -18.94 -35.05
C GLY A 411 0.15 -18.88 -36.42
N VAL A 412 0.69 -20.01 -36.91
CA VAL A 412 1.29 -20.09 -38.25
C VAL A 412 0.23 -19.85 -39.33
N THR A 413 -0.99 -20.34 -39.15
CA THR A 413 -2.04 -20.14 -40.16
C THR A 413 -2.47 -18.71 -40.30
N PHE A 414 -2.64 -17.97 -39.20
CA PHE A 414 -2.90 -16.54 -39.20
C PHE A 414 -1.81 -15.75 -39.94
N TRP A 415 -0.54 -16.06 -39.65
CA TRP A 415 0.59 -15.36 -40.28
C TRP A 415 0.74 -15.70 -41.77
N ASP A 416 0.53 -16.94 -42.15
CA ASP A 416 0.58 -17.33 -43.56
C ASP A 416 -0.57 -16.73 -44.39
N ASP A 417 -1.78 -16.59 -43.80
CA ASP A 417 -2.91 -15.89 -44.40
C ASP A 417 -2.56 -14.40 -44.62
N TYR A 418 -2.06 -13.74 -43.57
CA TYR A 418 -1.62 -12.33 -43.67
C TYR A 418 -0.57 -12.12 -44.80
N LYS A 419 0.47 -12.98 -44.85
CA LYS A 419 1.48 -12.91 -45.91
C LYS A 419 0.93 -13.15 -47.32
N ALA A 420 -0.18 -13.88 -47.43
CA ALA A 420 -0.89 -14.12 -48.66
C ALA A 420 -1.88 -13.00 -49.04
N ASN A 421 -1.93 -11.88 -48.27
CA ASN A 421 -2.98 -10.86 -48.31
C ASN A 421 -4.39 -11.43 -48.11
N GLY A 422 -4.50 -12.39 -47.14
CA GLY A 422 -5.75 -12.99 -46.72
C GLY A 422 -6.67 -12.06 -45.93
N GLN A 423 -7.64 -12.64 -45.26
CA GLN A 423 -8.74 -11.88 -44.70
C GLN A 423 -8.58 -11.51 -43.18
N TYR A 424 -7.64 -12.14 -42.47
CA TYR A 424 -7.58 -12.00 -41.00
C TYR A 424 -6.75 -10.82 -40.49
N GLY A 425 -6.00 -10.12 -41.36
CA GLY A 425 -5.14 -9.02 -40.94
C GLY A 425 -3.79 -9.45 -40.38
N GLU A 426 -3.04 -8.49 -39.84
CA GLU A 426 -1.68 -8.71 -39.32
C GLU A 426 -1.68 -9.16 -37.86
N THR A 427 -2.65 -8.74 -37.03
CA THR A 427 -2.64 -8.81 -35.56
C THR A 427 -3.88 -9.43 -34.95
N PRO A 428 -4.51 -10.51 -35.52
CA PRO A 428 -5.78 -11.02 -35.02
C PRO A 428 -5.68 -11.59 -33.58
N ILE A 429 -4.55 -12.21 -33.22
CA ILE A 429 -4.32 -12.74 -31.86
C ILE A 429 -4.15 -11.58 -30.86
N GLN A 430 -3.38 -10.57 -31.26
CA GLN A 430 -3.15 -9.38 -30.44
C GLN A 430 -4.45 -8.59 -30.22
N ASP A 431 -5.26 -8.45 -31.27
CA ASP A 431 -6.55 -7.74 -31.21
C ASP A 431 -7.52 -8.44 -30.26
N ALA A 432 -7.57 -9.78 -30.27
CA ALA A 432 -8.35 -10.55 -29.34
C ALA A 432 -7.80 -10.47 -27.91
N ALA A 433 -6.48 -10.47 -27.74
CA ALA A 433 -5.83 -10.30 -26.45
C ALA A 433 -6.12 -8.94 -25.83
N ASN A 434 -5.98 -7.86 -26.59
CA ASN A 434 -6.29 -6.50 -26.15
C ASN A 434 -7.78 -6.34 -25.81
N ALA A 435 -8.68 -6.96 -26.59
CA ALA A 435 -10.11 -6.94 -26.29
C ALA A 435 -10.44 -7.64 -24.95
N LEU A 436 -9.70 -8.70 -24.62
CA LEU A 436 -9.79 -9.39 -23.33
C LEU A 436 -9.19 -8.56 -22.16
N GLY A 437 -8.29 -7.61 -22.43
CA GLY A 437 -7.67 -6.74 -21.44
C GLY A 437 -6.18 -6.99 -21.20
N TYR A 438 -5.49 -7.71 -22.07
CA TYR A 438 -4.03 -7.82 -22.02
C TYR A 438 -3.35 -6.64 -22.69
N GLY A 439 -2.15 -6.28 -22.21
CA GLY A 439 -1.25 -5.33 -22.85
C GLY A 439 -1.57 -3.85 -22.60
N ASP A 440 -2.42 -3.55 -21.63
CA ASP A 440 -2.73 -2.18 -21.21
C ASP A 440 -3.17 -2.20 -19.72
N VAL A 441 -3.07 -1.08 -19.04
CA VAL A 441 -3.52 -0.94 -17.67
C VAL A 441 -5.00 -1.33 -17.51
N THR A 442 -5.31 -2.07 -16.47
CA THR A 442 -6.69 -2.47 -16.19
C THR A 442 -7.52 -1.33 -15.62
N GLY A 443 -6.85 -0.33 -15.03
CA GLY A 443 -7.45 0.82 -14.36
C GLY A 443 -7.98 0.47 -12.97
N ILE A 444 -7.38 -0.54 -12.32
CA ILE A 444 -7.63 -0.84 -10.91
C ILE A 444 -7.43 0.40 -10.05
N ASP A 445 -8.21 0.53 -8.99
CA ASP A 445 -8.15 1.64 -8.05
C ASP A 445 -6.97 1.53 -7.06
N LEU A 446 -5.77 1.32 -7.62
CA LEU A 446 -4.47 1.38 -6.93
C LEU A 446 -3.49 2.23 -7.71
N PRO A 447 -2.59 2.94 -7.04
CA PRO A 447 -1.46 3.58 -7.69
C PRO A 447 -0.40 2.54 -8.08
N GLY A 448 0.42 2.84 -9.08
CA GLY A 448 1.58 2.01 -9.40
C GLY A 448 1.30 0.82 -10.32
N GLU A 449 0.10 0.73 -10.94
CA GLU A 449 -0.13 -0.25 -11.99
C GLU A 449 0.85 0.00 -13.15
N THR A 450 1.59 -1.04 -13.55
CA THR A 450 2.63 -0.90 -14.58
C THR A 450 2.04 -0.66 -15.96
N HIS A 451 2.72 0.17 -16.75
CA HIS A 451 2.45 0.40 -18.17
C HIS A 451 3.36 -0.43 -19.10
N ASP A 452 4.19 -1.30 -18.54
CA ASP A 452 5.18 -2.08 -19.29
C ASP A 452 4.65 -3.44 -19.73
N ALA A 453 3.43 -3.80 -19.31
CA ALA A 453 2.72 -4.97 -19.82
C ALA A 453 2.46 -4.81 -21.33
N ARG A 454 2.64 -5.89 -22.08
CA ARG A 454 2.51 -5.86 -23.53
C ARG A 454 2.17 -7.22 -24.12
N VAL A 455 1.43 -7.18 -25.19
CA VAL A 455 1.24 -8.32 -26.12
C VAL A 455 2.22 -8.15 -27.27
N ASP A 456 3.06 -9.15 -27.49
CA ASP A 456 4.08 -9.13 -28.55
C ASP A 456 3.43 -8.93 -29.93
N SER A 457 4.00 -8.06 -30.76
CA SER A 457 3.46 -7.68 -32.06
C SER A 457 4.56 -7.17 -32.99
N PRO A 458 4.33 -7.11 -34.32
CA PRO A 458 5.29 -6.48 -35.24
C PRO A 458 5.69 -5.06 -34.84
N GLN A 459 4.77 -4.30 -34.29
CA GLN A 459 4.99 -2.91 -33.86
C GLN A 459 5.80 -2.87 -32.56
N GLU A 460 5.50 -3.75 -31.60
CA GLU A 460 6.21 -3.82 -30.34
C GLU A 460 7.64 -4.35 -30.53
N ASP A 461 7.85 -5.37 -31.37
CA ASP A 461 9.19 -5.86 -31.73
C ASP A 461 10.05 -4.75 -32.34
N ALA A 462 9.48 -3.94 -33.24
CA ALA A 462 10.19 -2.81 -33.84
C ALA A 462 10.55 -1.74 -32.81
N LYS A 463 9.67 -1.46 -31.84
CA LYS A 463 9.91 -0.53 -30.74
C LYS A 463 11.00 -1.07 -29.81
N LEU A 464 10.89 -2.30 -29.34
CA LEU A 464 11.89 -2.93 -28.47
C LEU A 464 13.27 -2.98 -29.10
N HIS A 465 13.35 -3.30 -30.41
CA HIS A 465 14.60 -3.23 -31.15
C HIS A 465 15.16 -1.80 -31.22
N ALA A 466 14.33 -0.80 -31.44
CA ALA A 466 14.77 0.60 -31.48
C ALA A 466 15.29 1.08 -30.12
N GLU A 467 14.68 0.65 -29.03
CA GLU A 467 15.05 1.01 -27.66
C GLU A 467 16.31 0.26 -27.19
N ASN A 468 16.40 -1.03 -27.48
CA ASN A 468 17.53 -1.87 -27.05
C ASN A 468 17.89 -2.94 -28.09
N PRO A 469 18.63 -2.57 -29.16
CA PRO A 469 19.00 -3.49 -30.23
C PRO A 469 19.96 -4.62 -29.81
N VAL A 470 20.52 -4.54 -28.59
CA VAL A 470 21.38 -5.60 -28.06
C VAL A 470 20.53 -6.72 -27.44
N ALA A 471 19.52 -6.37 -26.70
CA ALA A 471 18.58 -7.34 -26.09
C ALA A 471 17.60 -7.88 -27.15
N TYR A 472 17.17 -7.03 -28.07
CA TYR A 472 16.22 -7.35 -29.16
C TYR A 472 16.90 -7.17 -30.52
N PRO A 473 17.73 -8.11 -30.96
CA PRO A 473 18.58 -7.95 -32.16
C PRO A 473 17.79 -7.94 -33.47
N ASN A 474 16.57 -8.42 -33.49
CA ASN A 474 15.69 -8.48 -34.67
C ASN A 474 14.61 -7.41 -34.60
N SER A 475 14.40 -6.68 -35.69
CA SER A 475 13.32 -5.68 -35.83
C SER A 475 12.17 -6.16 -36.70
N GLY A 476 12.17 -7.42 -37.08
CA GLY A 476 11.22 -7.99 -38.02
C GLY A 476 10.41 -9.11 -37.42
N TRP A 477 9.13 -9.16 -37.79
CA TRP A 477 8.22 -10.22 -37.40
C TRP A 477 8.32 -11.42 -38.33
N PHE A 478 8.45 -12.58 -37.77
CA PHE A 478 8.64 -13.85 -38.49
C PHE A 478 7.57 -14.88 -38.09
N THR A 479 7.43 -15.95 -38.88
CA THR A 479 6.51 -17.05 -38.56
C THR A 479 6.73 -17.61 -37.14
N GLY A 480 7.98 -17.65 -36.67
CA GLY A 480 8.32 -18.10 -35.32
C GLY A 480 7.73 -17.21 -34.21
N ASN A 481 7.76 -15.89 -34.39
CA ASN A 481 7.18 -14.96 -33.42
C ASN A 481 5.67 -15.18 -33.27
N ASN A 482 4.96 -15.35 -34.40
CA ASN A 482 3.51 -15.58 -34.37
C ASN A 482 3.15 -16.98 -33.81
N LEU A 483 4.05 -17.96 -34.00
CA LEU A 483 3.94 -19.28 -33.37
C LEU A 483 4.13 -19.16 -31.86
N GLU A 484 5.16 -18.46 -31.40
CA GLU A 484 5.46 -18.27 -29.96
C GLU A 484 4.34 -17.49 -29.27
N LEU A 485 3.86 -16.41 -29.88
CA LEU A 485 2.71 -15.65 -29.38
C LEU A 485 1.48 -16.54 -29.16
N ALA A 486 1.18 -17.43 -30.12
CA ALA A 486 -0.05 -18.23 -30.11
C ALA A 486 -0.21 -19.14 -28.89
N PHE A 487 0.88 -19.47 -28.18
CA PHE A 487 0.83 -20.22 -26.92
C PHE A 487 1.39 -19.43 -25.72
N GLY A 488 1.55 -18.11 -25.88
CA GLY A 488 1.88 -17.18 -24.82
C GLY A 488 3.34 -17.16 -24.40
N GLN A 489 4.23 -17.34 -25.36
CA GLN A 489 5.68 -17.17 -25.20
C GLN A 489 6.17 -15.95 -26.01
N GLY A 490 7.47 -15.82 -26.20
CA GLY A 490 8.06 -14.67 -26.89
C GLY A 490 8.23 -13.47 -25.98
N ALA A 491 8.00 -12.26 -26.50
CA ALA A 491 8.15 -11.00 -25.75
C ALA A 491 6.86 -10.55 -25.05
N THR A 492 5.79 -11.35 -25.09
CA THR A 492 4.55 -11.08 -24.35
C THR A 492 4.79 -11.19 -22.85
N VAL A 493 4.49 -10.10 -22.13
CA VAL A 493 4.52 -10.06 -20.67
C VAL A 493 3.26 -9.36 -20.16
N ILE A 494 2.67 -9.94 -19.15
CA ILE A 494 1.39 -9.50 -18.55
C ILE A 494 1.49 -9.44 -17.04
N THR A 495 0.58 -8.70 -16.41
CA THR A 495 0.42 -8.72 -14.97
C THR A 495 -0.61 -9.78 -14.53
N PRO A 496 -0.55 -10.27 -13.28
CA PRO A 496 -1.56 -11.16 -12.74
C PRO A 496 -2.98 -10.58 -12.74
N ILE A 497 -3.12 -9.26 -12.59
CA ILE A 497 -4.44 -8.63 -12.67
C ILE A 497 -5.00 -8.64 -14.10
N GLU A 498 -4.17 -8.39 -15.13
CA GLU A 498 -4.60 -8.53 -16.53
C GLU A 498 -5.04 -9.97 -16.83
N GLN A 499 -4.28 -10.95 -16.33
CA GLN A 499 -4.63 -12.37 -16.48
C GLN A 499 -6.00 -12.68 -15.88
N ALA A 500 -6.27 -12.17 -14.67
CA ALA A 500 -7.55 -12.36 -14.00
C ALA A 500 -8.70 -11.65 -14.74
N VAL A 501 -8.49 -10.43 -15.21
CA VAL A 501 -9.48 -9.66 -15.98
C VAL A 501 -9.83 -10.36 -17.30
N ALA A 502 -8.84 -10.88 -18.02
CA ALA A 502 -9.06 -11.57 -19.27
C ALA A 502 -9.92 -12.84 -19.10
N TYR A 503 -9.61 -13.63 -18.08
CA TYR A 503 -10.40 -14.83 -17.78
C TYR A 503 -11.77 -14.50 -17.17
N ALA A 504 -11.89 -13.44 -16.37
CA ALA A 504 -13.18 -12.94 -15.87
C ALA A 504 -14.09 -12.50 -17.03
N THR A 505 -13.51 -11.82 -18.03
CA THR A 505 -14.22 -11.43 -19.26
C THR A 505 -14.77 -12.63 -20.00
N PHE A 506 -13.98 -13.69 -20.15
CA PHE A 506 -14.49 -14.93 -20.74
C PHE A 506 -15.54 -15.60 -19.84
N ALA A 507 -15.25 -15.73 -18.54
CA ALA A 507 -16.09 -16.47 -17.59
C ALA A 507 -17.52 -15.91 -17.45
N ASN A 508 -17.70 -14.59 -17.64
CA ASN A 508 -19.02 -13.94 -17.59
C ASN A 508 -19.72 -13.82 -18.95
N GLY A 509 -19.16 -14.40 -20.02
CA GLY A 509 -19.72 -14.37 -21.36
C GLY A 509 -19.32 -13.14 -22.20
N GLY A 510 -18.27 -12.41 -21.80
CA GLY A 510 -17.61 -11.41 -22.64
C GLY A 510 -17.65 -9.96 -22.15
N THR A 511 -18.17 -9.67 -20.98
CA THR A 511 -18.14 -8.31 -20.43
C THR A 511 -16.85 -8.07 -19.64
N ARG A 512 -16.02 -7.12 -20.10
CA ARG A 512 -14.81 -6.71 -19.38
C ARG A 512 -15.15 -5.61 -18.39
N TYR A 513 -14.92 -5.87 -17.11
CA TYR A 513 -15.04 -4.89 -16.04
C TYR A 513 -13.67 -4.35 -15.65
N THR A 514 -13.63 -3.06 -15.25
CA THR A 514 -12.49 -2.50 -14.52
C THR A 514 -12.45 -3.16 -13.15
N PRO A 515 -11.33 -3.73 -12.71
CA PRO A 515 -11.22 -4.26 -11.35
C PRO A 515 -11.31 -3.13 -10.32
N GLU A 516 -12.03 -3.35 -9.21
CA GLU A 516 -12.27 -2.34 -8.20
C GLU A 516 -12.17 -2.94 -6.78
N ILE A 517 -11.26 -2.40 -5.97
CA ILE A 517 -11.05 -2.83 -4.58
C ILE A 517 -12.06 -2.16 -3.67
N ALA A 518 -12.29 -0.86 -3.86
CA ALA A 518 -13.21 -0.11 -3.03
C ALA A 518 -14.68 -0.44 -3.35
N ALA A 519 -15.48 -0.68 -2.31
CA ALA A 519 -16.94 -0.82 -2.40
C ALA A 519 -17.66 0.51 -2.10
N GLY A 520 -17.09 1.35 -1.22
CA GLY A 520 -17.64 2.65 -0.90
C GLY A 520 -17.01 3.31 0.30
N LEU A 521 -17.49 4.53 0.57
CA LEU A 521 -17.08 5.37 1.70
C LEU A 521 -18.23 5.49 2.70
N VAL A 522 -17.91 5.40 3.99
CA VAL A 522 -18.87 5.49 5.10
C VAL A 522 -18.40 6.56 6.09
N ASP A 523 -19.32 7.42 6.52
CA ASP A 523 -19.05 8.40 7.57
C ASP A 523 -18.89 7.67 8.92
N PRO A 524 -17.73 7.79 9.62
CA PRO A 524 -17.44 7.01 10.82
C PRO A 524 -18.31 7.37 12.03
N VAL A 525 -18.96 8.53 12.02
CA VAL A 525 -19.79 9.02 13.15
C VAL A 525 -21.26 8.66 12.95
N THR A 526 -21.77 8.87 11.74
CA THR A 526 -23.19 8.64 11.44
C THR A 526 -23.48 7.27 10.87
N HIS A 527 -22.43 6.53 10.47
CA HIS A 527 -22.47 5.23 9.78
C HIS A 527 -23.31 5.27 8.49
N ARG A 528 -23.39 6.44 7.85
CA ARG A 528 -24.08 6.59 6.58
C ARG A 528 -23.10 6.41 5.43
N VAL A 529 -23.54 5.72 4.40
CA VAL A 529 -22.81 5.63 3.15
C VAL A 529 -22.70 7.02 2.53
N VAL A 530 -21.50 7.51 2.35
CA VAL A 530 -21.17 8.78 1.71
C VAL A 530 -21.12 8.59 0.20
N GLN A 531 -20.49 7.51 -0.25
CA GLN A 531 -20.31 7.16 -1.65
C GLN A 531 -20.34 5.64 -1.84
N ARG A 532 -20.91 5.19 -2.96
CA ARG A 532 -20.81 3.80 -3.45
C ARG A 532 -20.07 3.81 -4.77
N PHE A 533 -19.17 2.84 -4.93
CA PHE A 533 -18.54 2.57 -6.20
C PHE A 533 -19.33 1.47 -6.92
N ALA A 534 -19.69 1.72 -8.17
CA ALA A 534 -20.48 0.81 -8.98
C ALA A 534 -19.57 0.14 -10.03
N PRO A 535 -19.84 -1.13 -10.39
CA PRO A 535 -19.10 -1.81 -11.44
C PRO A 535 -18.98 -0.97 -12.71
N LYS A 536 -17.76 -0.88 -13.27
CA LYS A 536 -17.46 -0.12 -14.48
C LYS A 536 -17.16 -1.09 -15.63
N VAL A 537 -17.94 -1.00 -16.71
CA VAL A 537 -17.67 -1.77 -17.92
C VAL A 537 -16.57 -1.09 -18.72
N ALA A 538 -15.45 -1.80 -18.93
CA ALA A 538 -14.29 -1.34 -19.70
C ALA A 538 -14.33 -1.80 -21.17
N GLY A 539 -15.04 -2.88 -21.49
CA GLY A 539 -15.10 -3.39 -22.85
C GLY A 539 -16.03 -4.60 -22.98
N HIS A 540 -16.06 -5.16 -24.18
CA HIS A 540 -16.86 -6.34 -24.47
C HIS A 540 -16.24 -7.20 -25.56
N VAL A 541 -16.21 -8.50 -25.33
CA VAL A 541 -15.85 -9.54 -26.33
C VAL A 541 -17.10 -10.35 -26.64
N SER A 542 -17.42 -10.47 -27.92
CA SER A 542 -18.58 -11.26 -28.33
C SER A 542 -18.18 -12.69 -28.66
N TYR A 543 -18.96 -13.65 -28.21
CA TYR A 543 -18.80 -15.07 -28.56
C TYR A 543 -20.10 -15.60 -29.19
N SER A 544 -19.99 -16.43 -30.23
CA SER A 544 -21.13 -17.24 -30.58
C SER A 544 -21.42 -18.25 -29.46
N PRO A 545 -22.68 -18.64 -29.22
CA PRO A 545 -22.98 -19.64 -28.19
C PRO A 545 -22.24 -20.96 -28.38
N ALA A 546 -21.99 -21.38 -29.64
CA ALA A 546 -21.28 -22.63 -29.96
C ALA A 546 -19.79 -22.52 -29.60
N ASP A 547 -19.15 -21.39 -29.94
CA ASP A 547 -17.73 -21.14 -29.68
C ASP A 547 -17.47 -21.02 -28.16
N TYR A 548 -18.31 -20.24 -27.48
CA TYR A 548 -18.25 -20.09 -26.01
C TYR A 548 -18.35 -21.46 -25.31
N GLN A 549 -19.35 -22.29 -25.69
CA GLN A 549 -19.56 -23.61 -25.08
C GLN A 549 -18.40 -24.55 -25.38
N ALA A 550 -17.83 -24.52 -26.58
CA ALA A 550 -16.68 -25.36 -26.93
C ALA A 550 -15.44 -24.99 -26.11
N MET A 551 -15.16 -23.70 -25.92
CA MET A 551 -14.07 -23.25 -25.10
C MET A 551 -14.32 -23.55 -23.60
N LEU A 552 -15.49 -23.20 -23.07
CA LEU A 552 -15.86 -23.45 -21.67
C LEU A 552 -15.74 -24.94 -21.34
N GLN A 553 -16.24 -25.82 -22.20
CA GLN A 553 -16.11 -27.26 -22.02
C GLN A 553 -14.64 -27.73 -21.97
N GLY A 554 -13.75 -27.12 -22.77
CA GLY A 554 -12.32 -27.42 -22.72
C GLY A 554 -11.67 -27.03 -21.40
N PHE A 555 -12.03 -25.88 -20.86
CA PHE A 555 -11.56 -25.41 -19.56
C PHE A 555 -12.17 -26.20 -18.38
N GLU A 556 -13.42 -26.62 -18.50
CA GLU A 556 -14.08 -27.50 -17.53
C GLU A 556 -13.41 -28.87 -17.52
N ASP A 557 -13.20 -29.45 -18.69
CA ASP A 557 -12.55 -30.74 -18.87
C ASP A 557 -11.09 -30.75 -18.36
N ALA A 558 -10.38 -29.63 -18.46
CA ALA A 558 -9.02 -29.47 -17.92
C ALA A 558 -8.94 -29.74 -16.41
N VAL A 559 -10.01 -29.47 -15.68
CA VAL A 559 -10.10 -29.68 -14.22
C VAL A 559 -10.76 -31.02 -13.88
N GLN A 560 -11.75 -31.45 -14.68
CA GLN A 560 -12.67 -32.54 -14.31
C GLN A 560 -12.34 -33.90 -14.95
N LYS A 561 -11.66 -33.92 -16.11
CA LYS A 561 -11.35 -35.15 -16.81
C LYS A 561 -9.94 -35.68 -16.48
N PRO A 562 -9.74 -37.01 -16.46
CA PRO A 562 -8.45 -37.61 -16.13
C PRO A 562 -7.28 -37.20 -17.03
N ASP A 563 -7.55 -36.80 -18.27
CA ASP A 563 -6.57 -36.29 -19.23
C ASP A 563 -6.44 -34.74 -19.21
N GLY A 564 -7.16 -34.08 -18.30
CA GLY A 564 -7.06 -32.65 -18.09
C GLY A 564 -5.81 -32.27 -17.29
N THR A 565 -5.17 -31.18 -17.68
CA THR A 565 -3.88 -30.72 -17.11
C THR A 565 -3.94 -30.41 -15.63
N ALA A 566 -5.10 -30.04 -15.07
CA ALA A 566 -5.29 -29.73 -13.65
C ALA A 566 -6.02 -30.85 -12.88
N TYR A 567 -6.39 -31.94 -13.50
CA TYR A 567 -7.18 -33.00 -12.87
C TYR A 567 -6.56 -33.51 -11.56
N SER A 568 -5.24 -33.75 -11.56
CA SER A 568 -4.54 -34.26 -10.38
C SER A 568 -4.61 -33.30 -9.19
N ALA A 569 -4.55 -32.00 -9.44
CA ALA A 569 -4.60 -30.96 -8.38
C ALA A 569 -5.99 -30.87 -7.74
N PHE A 570 -7.06 -31.24 -8.46
CA PHE A 570 -8.45 -31.18 -7.98
C PHE A 570 -9.05 -32.53 -7.59
N GLN A 571 -8.25 -33.58 -7.49
CA GLN A 571 -8.73 -34.87 -6.96
C GLN A 571 -9.27 -34.71 -5.54
N GLY A 572 -10.52 -35.20 -5.31
CA GLY A 572 -11.19 -35.07 -4.02
C GLY A 572 -11.86 -33.71 -3.75
N PHE A 573 -11.71 -32.73 -4.66
CA PHE A 573 -12.48 -31.49 -4.59
C PHE A 573 -13.95 -31.77 -4.97
N PRO A 574 -14.96 -31.12 -4.35
CA PRO A 574 -16.38 -31.40 -4.54
C PRO A 574 -16.93 -30.86 -5.89
N LEU A 575 -16.31 -31.20 -7.02
CA LEU A 575 -16.68 -30.72 -8.37
C LEU A 575 -18.14 -31.00 -8.76
N SER A 576 -18.79 -32.00 -8.17
CA SER A 576 -20.21 -32.29 -8.43
C SER A 576 -21.15 -31.22 -7.86
N THR A 577 -20.78 -30.51 -6.81
CA THR A 577 -21.56 -29.48 -6.15
C THR A 577 -21.00 -28.09 -6.38
N PHE A 578 -19.74 -28.01 -6.73
CA PHE A 578 -19.04 -26.75 -7.04
C PHE A 578 -18.18 -26.96 -8.30
N PRO A 579 -18.83 -27.04 -9.49
CA PRO A 579 -18.11 -27.29 -10.72
C PRO A 579 -17.22 -26.11 -11.09
N LEU A 580 -15.97 -26.45 -11.46
CA LEU A 580 -14.93 -25.48 -11.82
C LEU A 580 -14.49 -25.67 -13.27
N ALA A 581 -14.11 -24.57 -13.88
CA ALA A 581 -13.27 -24.53 -15.06
C ALA A 581 -11.92 -23.92 -14.71
N GLY A 582 -10.88 -24.23 -15.47
CA GLY A 582 -9.56 -23.66 -15.23
C GLY A 582 -8.57 -23.91 -16.37
N LYS A 583 -7.44 -23.23 -16.29
CA LYS A 583 -6.34 -23.36 -17.24
C LYS A 583 -5.00 -23.29 -16.54
N THR A 584 -4.15 -24.28 -16.79
CA THR A 584 -2.75 -24.29 -16.40
C THR A 584 -1.90 -23.48 -17.36
N GLY A 585 -0.83 -22.88 -16.85
CA GLY A 585 0.23 -22.28 -17.64
C GLY A 585 1.60 -22.68 -17.09
N THR A 586 2.54 -22.78 -18.00
CA THR A 586 3.95 -23.03 -17.70
C THR A 586 4.74 -22.10 -18.60
N ALA A 587 5.45 -21.15 -17.99
CA ALA A 587 6.15 -20.11 -18.73
C ALA A 587 7.66 -20.23 -18.49
N THR A 588 8.39 -20.50 -19.57
CA THR A 588 9.85 -20.66 -19.52
C THR A 588 10.50 -19.28 -19.41
N VAL A 589 11.33 -19.09 -18.38
CA VAL A 589 12.17 -17.89 -18.18
C VAL A 589 13.62 -18.29 -18.32
N GLN A 590 14.34 -17.67 -19.25
CA GLN A 590 15.71 -18.08 -19.62
C GLN A 590 16.70 -18.07 -18.46
N GLU A 591 16.48 -17.23 -17.48
CA GLU A 591 17.40 -17.04 -16.33
C GLU A 591 17.01 -17.89 -15.10
N GLN A 592 15.88 -18.56 -15.13
CA GLN A 592 15.38 -19.38 -14.03
C GLN A 592 15.63 -20.87 -14.29
N HIS A 593 15.89 -21.63 -13.22
CA HIS A 593 16.08 -23.09 -13.31
C HIS A 593 14.76 -23.83 -13.55
N GLN A 594 13.63 -23.24 -13.14
CA GLN A 594 12.31 -23.77 -13.30
C GLN A 594 11.41 -22.71 -13.93
N PRO A 595 10.41 -23.11 -14.75
CA PRO A 595 9.45 -22.17 -15.32
C PRO A 595 8.53 -21.59 -14.25
N ASN A 596 7.89 -20.45 -14.57
CA ASN A 596 6.82 -19.90 -13.74
C ASN A 596 5.57 -20.75 -13.88
N SER A 597 4.97 -21.08 -12.74
CA SER A 597 3.73 -21.87 -12.64
C SER A 597 2.54 -20.92 -12.63
N TRP A 598 1.59 -21.13 -13.56
CA TRP A 598 0.34 -20.39 -13.63
C TRP A 598 -0.87 -21.32 -13.49
N PHE A 599 -1.88 -20.86 -12.79
CA PHE A 599 -3.21 -21.44 -12.85
C PHE A 599 -4.29 -20.37 -12.67
N VAL A 600 -5.31 -20.42 -13.54
CA VAL A 600 -6.52 -19.63 -13.39
C VAL A 600 -7.70 -20.59 -13.28
N GLY A 601 -8.52 -20.42 -12.24
CA GLY A 601 -9.73 -21.20 -12.03
C GLY A 601 -10.93 -20.32 -11.75
N TRP A 602 -12.11 -20.74 -12.18
CA TRP A 602 -13.36 -20.00 -11.91
C TRP A 602 -14.56 -20.93 -11.71
N GLY A 603 -15.53 -20.46 -10.93
CA GLY A 603 -16.75 -21.19 -10.61
C GLY A 603 -17.60 -20.50 -9.54
N PRO A 604 -18.70 -21.15 -9.08
CA PRO A 604 -19.24 -22.41 -9.63
C PRO A 604 -19.93 -22.21 -10.98
N LEU A 605 -19.77 -23.18 -11.88
CA LEU A 605 -20.47 -23.14 -13.16
C LEU A 605 -21.96 -23.50 -12.99
N PRO A 606 -22.89 -23.05 -13.87
CA PRO A 606 -22.62 -22.27 -15.10
C PRO A 606 -22.53 -20.74 -14.88
N ASN A 607 -22.77 -20.24 -13.68
CA ASN A 607 -22.75 -18.81 -13.35
C ASN A 607 -21.63 -18.53 -12.35
N PRO A 608 -20.40 -18.36 -12.80
CA PRO A 608 -19.26 -18.19 -11.91
C PRO A 608 -19.37 -16.90 -11.11
N GLN A 609 -19.16 -17.02 -9.80
CA GLN A 609 -19.14 -15.90 -8.84
C GLN A 609 -17.72 -15.57 -8.40
N TYR A 610 -16.79 -16.48 -8.63
CA TYR A 610 -15.41 -16.36 -8.20
C TYR A 610 -14.47 -16.79 -9.33
N LEU A 611 -13.40 -16.03 -9.48
CA LEU A 611 -12.24 -16.36 -10.30
C LEU A 611 -11.00 -16.14 -9.45
N ILE A 612 -10.04 -17.05 -9.50
CA ILE A 612 -8.74 -16.92 -8.82
C ILE A 612 -7.65 -17.23 -9.84
N ALA A 613 -6.73 -16.26 -10.00
CA ALA A 613 -5.52 -16.39 -10.81
C ALA A 613 -4.29 -16.36 -9.92
N VAL A 614 -3.36 -17.28 -10.15
CA VAL A 614 -2.13 -17.43 -9.36
C VAL A 614 -0.93 -17.61 -10.27
N VAL A 615 0.17 -16.94 -9.92
CA VAL A 615 1.51 -17.18 -10.45
C VAL A 615 2.48 -17.48 -9.33
N VAL A 616 3.35 -18.48 -9.53
CA VAL A 616 4.47 -18.82 -8.65
C VAL A 616 5.76 -18.79 -9.46
N GLU A 617 6.66 -17.89 -9.12
CA GLU A 617 7.95 -17.74 -9.78
C GLU A 617 8.81 -18.98 -9.58
N GLY A 618 9.30 -19.59 -10.68
CA GLY A 618 10.09 -20.81 -10.61
C GLY A 618 9.33 -22.02 -10.02
N GLY A 619 7.98 -21.98 -10.03
CA GLY A 619 7.13 -23.01 -9.43
C GLY A 619 6.94 -24.27 -10.26
N GLY A 620 7.53 -24.36 -11.45
CA GLY A 620 7.40 -25.53 -12.32
C GLY A 620 6.08 -25.54 -13.08
N TYR A 621 5.42 -26.71 -13.15
CA TYR A 621 4.15 -26.86 -13.88
C TYR A 621 2.97 -26.23 -13.12
N GLY A 622 2.01 -25.67 -13.87
CA GLY A 622 0.84 -24.99 -13.31
C GLY A 622 0.01 -25.84 -12.34
N ALA A 623 -0.09 -27.13 -12.58
CA ALA A 623 -0.79 -28.07 -11.70
C ALA A 623 -0.05 -28.36 -10.38
N GLN A 624 1.24 -28.05 -10.29
CA GLN A 624 2.08 -28.42 -9.13
C GLN A 624 2.13 -27.34 -8.06
N ALA A 625 2.23 -26.07 -8.45
CA ALA A 625 2.37 -24.96 -7.51
C ALA A 625 1.17 -24.00 -7.51
N ALA A 626 0.76 -23.49 -8.66
CA ALA A 626 -0.32 -22.49 -8.71
C ALA A 626 -1.71 -23.08 -8.45
N ALA A 627 -2.02 -24.26 -9.00
CA ALA A 627 -3.33 -24.89 -8.84
C ALA A 627 -3.67 -25.27 -7.38
N PRO A 628 -2.75 -25.75 -6.54
CA PRO A 628 -3.02 -25.98 -5.11
C PRO A 628 -3.44 -24.71 -4.36
N VAL A 629 -2.85 -23.54 -4.68
CA VAL A 629 -3.22 -22.24 -4.09
C VAL A 629 -4.65 -21.89 -4.47
N VAL A 630 -4.98 -21.98 -5.77
CA VAL A 630 -6.34 -21.73 -6.28
C VAL A 630 -7.36 -22.67 -5.65
N ARG A 631 -7.04 -23.96 -5.58
CA ARG A 631 -7.89 -24.96 -4.91
C ARG A 631 -8.18 -24.57 -3.47
N LYS A 632 -7.16 -24.12 -2.73
CA LYS A 632 -7.30 -23.73 -1.32
C LYS A 632 -8.22 -22.52 -1.18
N GLY A 633 -8.13 -21.54 -2.07
CA GLY A 633 -9.05 -20.43 -2.15
C GLY A 633 -10.50 -20.87 -2.36
N PHE A 634 -10.75 -21.80 -3.29
CA PHE A 634 -12.11 -22.34 -3.48
C PHE A 634 -12.59 -23.18 -2.30
N GLU A 635 -11.73 -23.95 -1.62
CA GLU A 635 -12.09 -24.66 -0.39
C GLU A 635 -12.54 -23.67 0.71
N TYR A 636 -11.87 -22.53 0.83
CA TYR A 636 -12.29 -21.46 1.73
C TYR A 636 -13.66 -20.90 1.34
N LEU A 637 -13.87 -20.56 0.07
CA LEU A 637 -15.12 -19.99 -0.42
C LEU A 637 -16.32 -20.95 -0.26
N ILE A 638 -16.10 -22.25 -0.42
CA ILE A 638 -17.13 -23.28 -0.15
C ILE A 638 -17.49 -23.34 1.34
N ALA A 639 -16.50 -23.21 2.21
CA ALA A 639 -16.71 -23.24 3.66
C ALA A 639 -17.36 -21.95 4.20
N HIS A 640 -17.21 -20.84 3.46
CA HIS A 640 -17.73 -19.52 3.81
C HIS A 640 -18.66 -18.98 2.70
N PRO A 641 -19.86 -19.56 2.52
CA PRO A 641 -20.75 -19.22 1.41
C PRO A 641 -21.43 -17.86 1.59
N GLU A 642 -20.83 -16.94 2.29
CA GLU A 642 -21.34 -15.61 2.38
C GLU A 642 -20.48 -14.71 1.56
N THR A 643 -20.82 -13.64 1.26
CA THR A 643 -21.59 -12.55 1.76
C THR A 643 -21.74 -11.57 0.61
N GLN A 644 -22.96 -11.30 0.29
CA GLN A 644 -23.20 -10.11 -0.54
C GLN A 644 -22.56 -8.93 0.18
N THR A 645 -21.75 -8.14 -0.51
CA THR A 645 -21.16 -6.91 0.02
C THR A 645 -22.31 -6.02 0.47
N GLN A 646 -22.72 -6.15 1.71
CA GLN A 646 -23.45 -5.09 2.36
C GLN A 646 -22.38 -4.09 2.74
N LEU A 647 -22.56 -2.83 2.31
CA LEU A 647 -21.85 -1.72 2.94
C LEU A 647 -22.39 -1.65 4.38
N ALA A 648 -21.97 -2.60 5.19
CA ALA A 648 -22.20 -2.56 6.62
C ALA A 648 -21.35 -1.43 7.18
N ALA A 649 -21.87 -0.70 8.13
CA ALA A 649 -21.05 0.14 8.97
C ALA A 649 -19.93 -0.73 9.55
N PRO A 650 -18.66 -0.26 9.59
CA PRO A 650 -17.58 -1.00 10.22
C PRO A 650 -18.02 -1.46 11.60
N ALA A 651 -17.75 -2.71 11.94
CA ALA A 651 -18.10 -3.25 13.24
C ALA A 651 -17.49 -2.32 14.28
N SER A 652 -18.34 -1.63 15.02
CA SER A 652 -17.87 -0.73 16.07
C SER A 652 -16.92 -1.53 16.94
N THR A 653 -15.68 -1.12 17.05
CA THR A 653 -14.66 -1.68 17.94
C THR A 653 -15.10 -1.43 19.40
N GLN A 654 -16.21 -2.03 19.81
CA GLN A 654 -16.67 -2.09 21.20
C GLN A 654 -15.96 -3.19 21.96
N SER A 655 -14.77 -3.53 21.60
CA SER A 655 -13.95 -4.40 22.43
C SER A 655 -12.53 -3.91 22.62
N ALA A 656 -12.28 -2.64 22.47
CA ALA A 656 -11.16 -2.03 23.16
C ALA A 656 -11.67 -1.68 24.55
N ALA A 657 -11.29 -2.51 25.54
CA ALA A 657 -11.33 -2.29 26.96
C ALA A 657 -12.06 -1.00 27.37
N ALA A 658 -13.24 -1.16 28.01
CA ALA A 658 -13.76 -0.14 28.89
C ALA A 658 -12.67 0.15 29.94
N VAL A 659 -11.69 0.97 29.58
CA VAL A 659 -10.84 1.65 30.53
C VAL A 659 -11.81 2.54 31.30
N CYS A 660 -12.16 2.13 32.50
CA CYS A 660 -12.82 2.98 33.46
C CYS A 660 -12.03 4.28 33.50
N ARG A 661 -12.56 5.32 32.87
CA ARG A 661 -12.10 6.67 33.13
C ARG A 661 -12.32 6.90 34.61
N PRO A 662 -11.30 7.16 35.43
CA PRO A 662 -11.52 7.69 36.75
C PRO A 662 -12.17 9.07 36.52
N SER A 663 -13.42 9.18 36.93
CA SER A 663 -14.09 10.48 37.01
C SER A 663 -13.26 11.36 37.95
N VAL A 664 -12.54 12.30 37.40
CA VAL A 664 -11.93 13.38 38.17
C VAL A 664 -13.09 14.14 38.81
N PRO A 665 -13.18 14.21 40.15
CA PRO A 665 -14.20 15.02 40.77
C PRO A 665 -13.91 16.46 40.46
N SER A 666 -14.82 17.11 39.75
CA SER A 666 -14.82 18.55 39.58
C SER A 666 -14.87 19.20 40.97
N VAL A 667 -13.84 19.94 41.32
CA VAL A 667 -13.83 20.81 42.50
C VAL A 667 -14.78 21.98 42.20
N SER A 668 -16.02 21.82 42.61
CA SER A 668 -16.99 22.93 42.64
C SER A 668 -16.87 23.65 43.96
N SER A 669 -16.48 24.89 43.89
CA SER A 669 -16.87 26.04 44.72
C SER A 669 -17.46 25.76 46.11
N VAL A 670 -16.77 26.38 47.09
CA VAL A 670 -17.16 26.59 48.47
C VAL A 670 -18.65 26.96 48.67
N PRO A 671 -19.44 26.28 49.49
CA PRO A 671 -20.76 26.74 49.84
C PRO A 671 -20.73 27.77 50.98
N SER A 672 -21.36 28.92 50.74
CA SER A 672 -21.74 29.89 51.75
C SER A 672 -22.82 29.32 52.68
N VAL A 673 -22.56 29.46 53.96
CA VAL A 673 -23.47 29.15 55.06
C VAL A 673 -24.74 29.99 55.00
N THR A 674 -25.93 29.32 54.95
CA THR A 674 -27.15 29.96 55.40
C THR A 674 -28.04 28.90 56.09
N THR A 675 -28.38 29.19 57.30
CA THR A 675 -29.29 28.50 58.21
C THR A 675 -30.75 28.51 57.71
N ALA A 676 -31.43 27.36 57.76
CA ALA A 676 -32.89 27.34 57.91
C ALA A 676 -33.43 25.95 58.32
N THR A 677 -34.00 25.94 59.42
CA THR A 677 -35.09 25.21 60.10
C THR A 677 -35.81 24.07 59.41
N ALA A 678 -36.02 23.07 60.22
CA ALA A 678 -36.79 21.86 59.98
C ALA A 678 -38.30 22.07 59.81
N SER A 679 -38.93 21.20 58.97
CA SER A 679 -40.30 20.75 59.19
C SER A 679 -40.52 19.36 58.56
N MET A 680 -40.96 18.45 59.41
CA MET A 680 -41.44 17.11 59.06
C MET A 680 -42.82 17.18 58.41
N THR A 681 -43.08 16.35 57.39
CA THR A 681 -44.36 15.65 57.25
C THR A 681 -44.19 14.42 56.37
N GLN A 682 -44.68 13.28 56.93
CA GLN A 682 -44.83 11.97 56.26
C GLN A 682 -45.99 12.03 55.26
N THR A 683 -45.86 11.27 54.17
CA THR A 683 -46.76 10.20 53.72
C THR A 683 -46.54 9.83 52.28
N GLY A 684 -46.60 8.52 51.94
CA GLY A 684 -46.86 8.06 50.57
C GLY A 684 -46.04 6.86 50.09
N ARG A 685 -46.63 5.65 50.23
CA ARG A 685 -46.13 4.39 49.67
C ARG A 685 -46.02 4.44 48.15
N GLY A 686 -44.93 3.93 47.60
CA GLY A 686 -44.77 3.62 46.18
C GLY A 686 -43.67 2.55 46.01
N SER A 687 -44.09 1.39 45.55
CA SER A 687 -43.25 0.22 45.30
C SER A 687 -42.16 0.48 44.28
N VAL A 688 -40.89 0.15 44.63
CA VAL A 688 -39.77 0.13 43.72
C VAL A 688 -39.42 -1.32 43.42
N THR A 689 -39.64 -1.75 42.21
CA THR A 689 -39.12 -2.99 41.67
C THR A 689 -37.64 -2.81 41.38
N ALA A 690 -36.79 -3.48 42.16
CA ALA A 690 -35.37 -3.56 41.91
C ALA A 690 -35.11 -4.65 40.85
N THR A 691 -34.50 -4.28 39.73
CA THR A 691 -33.87 -5.23 38.81
C THR A 691 -32.45 -5.53 39.31
N ALA A 692 -32.22 -6.79 39.54
CA ALA A 692 -30.94 -7.33 40.03
C ALA A 692 -29.86 -7.36 38.94
N PRO A 693 -28.58 -7.31 39.30
CA PRO A 693 -27.45 -7.35 38.35
C PRO A 693 -27.18 -8.78 37.88
N CYS A 694 -26.70 -8.89 36.63
CA CYS A 694 -26.25 -10.12 36.00
C CYS A 694 -25.08 -10.74 36.79
N THR A 695 -25.29 -11.94 37.28
CA THR A 695 -24.25 -12.81 37.82
C THR A 695 -23.63 -13.61 36.69
N ALA A 696 -22.31 -13.58 36.59
CA ALA A 696 -21.52 -14.51 35.81
C ALA A 696 -21.56 -15.88 36.50
N ALA A 697 -21.91 -16.91 35.72
CA ALA A 697 -21.63 -18.29 36.03
C ALA A 697 -20.69 -18.78 34.95
N GLY A 698 -19.57 -19.36 35.18
CA GLY A 698 -19.16 -20.34 36.18
C GLY A 698 -18.58 -21.52 35.45
N THR A 699 -17.31 -21.61 35.45
CA THR A 699 -16.44 -22.80 35.52
C THR A 699 -16.99 -24.15 35.04
N ALA A 700 -16.28 -24.73 34.03
CA ALA A 700 -16.07 -26.18 34.02
C ALA A 700 -14.59 -26.45 33.73
N ALA A 701 -13.87 -26.83 34.77
CA ALA A 701 -12.56 -27.43 34.71
C ALA A 701 -12.70 -28.90 34.31
N ALA A 702 -11.92 -29.34 33.35
CA ALA A 702 -11.58 -30.75 33.18
C ALA A 702 -10.07 -30.82 33.02
N GLY A 703 -9.45 -31.32 34.09
CA GLY A 703 -8.03 -31.62 34.12
C GLY A 703 -7.68 -32.81 33.24
N PHE A 704 -6.51 -32.75 32.64
CA PHE A 704 -5.78 -33.95 32.24
C PHE A 704 -4.31 -33.84 32.64
N SER A 705 -3.91 -34.89 33.32
CA SER A 705 -2.72 -35.24 34.03
C SER A 705 -1.43 -35.11 33.20
N GLN A 706 -0.40 -34.64 33.86
CA GLN A 706 1.01 -34.80 33.54
C GLN A 706 1.40 -36.28 33.37
N ARG A 707 2.14 -36.60 32.32
CA ARG A 707 3.14 -37.68 32.35
C ARG A 707 4.43 -37.17 31.75
N ALA A 708 5.39 -36.98 32.65
CA ALA A 708 6.80 -36.88 32.32
C ALA A 708 7.33 -38.28 31.97
N SER A 709 8.05 -38.39 30.84
CA SER A 709 8.97 -39.49 30.64
C SER A 709 10.34 -38.95 30.24
N ARG A 710 11.27 -39.16 31.15
CA ARG A 710 12.72 -39.03 30.94
C ARG A 710 13.17 -40.06 29.92
N ALA A 711 13.99 -39.66 28.95
CA ALA A 711 14.94 -40.57 28.32
C ALA A 711 16.31 -39.88 28.23
N ARG A 712 17.27 -40.68 28.65
CA ARG A 712 18.67 -40.32 28.93
C ARG A 712 19.50 -40.20 27.66
N SER A 713 20.53 -39.37 27.79
CA SER A 713 21.73 -39.26 26.97
C SER A 713 22.38 -40.60 26.60
N ALA A 714 22.87 -40.67 25.38
CA ALA A 714 24.02 -41.51 25.04
C ALA A 714 24.95 -40.72 24.11
N THR A 715 26.12 -40.42 24.64
CA THR A 715 27.34 -39.95 24.01
C THR A 715 28.05 -41.11 23.31
N SER A 716 28.45 -40.87 22.06
CA SER A 716 29.69 -41.45 21.46
C SER A 716 30.03 -40.58 20.26
N GLY A 717 31.02 -39.96 20.22
CA GLY A 717 32.41 -39.85 20.12
C GLY A 717 32.98 -40.57 18.88
N LEU A 718 33.32 -39.79 17.85
CA LEU A 718 34.35 -40.21 16.89
C LEU A 718 35.07 -38.98 16.30
N ARG A 719 36.35 -38.96 16.55
CA ARG A 719 37.37 -38.09 15.92
C ARG A 719 37.56 -38.49 14.46
N ALA A 720 37.73 -37.51 13.59
CA ALA A 720 38.48 -37.70 12.35
C ALA A 720 39.18 -36.40 11.96
N THR A 721 40.39 -36.55 11.82
CA THR A 721 41.61 -35.88 11.40
C THR A 721 41.43 -34.89 10.23
N ALA A 722 42.09 -33.76 10.42
CA ALA A 722 42.43 -32.79 9.37
C ALA A 722 43.39 -33.40 8.33
N ASP A 723 43.17 -33.07 7.08
CA ASP A 723 44.27 -32.97 6.13
C ASP A 723 44.08 -31.77 5.19
N ALA A 724 45.11 -30.94 5.15
CA ALA A 724 45.20 -29.73 4.37
C ALA A 724 45.88 -30.02 3.05
N THR A 725 45.26 -29.67 1.92
CA THR A 725 46.04 -29.47 0.69
C THR A 725 45.51 -28.22 -0.04
N THR A 726 46.41 -27.28 -0.11
CA THR A 726 46.46 -26.08 -0.94
C THR A 726 46.31 -26.42 -2.43
N ASP A 727 45.42 -25.73 -3.15
CA ASP A 727 45.74 -25.44 -4.55
C ASP A 727 45.18 -24.06 -4.96
N ARG A 728 46.00 -23.30 -5.71
CA ARG A 728 45.82 -21.92 -6.14
C ARG A 728 45.09 -21.90 -7.48
N PRO A 729 44.34 -20.79 -7.80
CA PRO A 729 43.58 -20.68 -9.04
C PRO A 729 44.48 -20.38 -10.26
N ARG A 730 44.20 -21.06 -11.35
CA ARG A 730 44.74 -20.72 -12.68
C ARG A 730 43.78 -19.75 -13.40
N THR A 731 44.30 -18.59 -13.71
CA THR A 731 43.81 -17.64 -14.71
C THR A 731 43.75 -18.31 -16.10
N VAL A 732 42.57 -18.20 -16.74
CA VAL A 732 42.42 -18.43 -18.18
C VAL A 732 41.97 -17.15 -18.84
N THR A 733 42.81 -16.65 -19.72
CA THR A 733 42.64 -15.50 -20.59
C THR A 733 41.63 -15.80 -21.70
N ALA A 734 40.75 -14.83 -21.94
CA ALA A 734 39.85 -14.78 -23.10
C ALA A 734 40.64 -14.56 -24.41
N ARG A 735 40.21 -15.23 -25.48
CA ARG A 735 40.35 -14.77 -26.89
C ARG A 735 39.08 -15.17 -27.63
N GLY A 736 38.41 -14.14 -28.18
CA GLY A 736 37.38 -14.31 -29.14
C GLY A 736 37.92 -14.73 -30.54
N PRO A 737 37.14 -14.95 -31.57
CA PRO A 737 36.33 -13.92 -32.25
C PRO A 737 34.85 -14.05 -32.04
#